data_3172d0e6d77ca0533d5d435b1e6285f1
#
_entry.id   3172d0e6d77ca0533d5d435b1e6285f1
#
_cell.length_a   1.000
_cell.length_b   1.000
_cell.length_c   1.000
_cell.angle_alpha   90.00
_cell.angle_beta   90.00
_cell.angle_gamma   90.00
#
_symmetry.space_group_name_H-M   'P 1'
#
loop_
_entity.id
_entity.type
_entity.pdbx_description
1 polymer ?
#
loop_
_entity_poly.entity_id
_entity_poly.type
_entity_poly.pdbx_seq_one_letter_code
_entity_poly.pdbx_strand_id
1 'polypeptide(L)'
;MDELPAPPGPPAPELRIVESRVYRGPNVWSYDPAVHLLVDLGILEHYPTSRLPGFTEALLDVLPGIGRHTCSRGHAGGFVERMTEGTWLGHVCEHVALQLQQEAGHDMRRGKTRMVRGSEGRYNVIYGYTDETVGLSAGQLAARLVNHLVSAEEGFDFAAELDLFLRRAERAAFGPSTQAILEEAASRDIPFMRLNSASLVQLGQGVYAQRIRATMTSKTAALAVDIASDKELTAKLLASAGLPVPRSESVRTLAGALQVAREIGYPVVVKPLDGNHGRGVCLNLRSDDDVRAAFPIAQAESRRGYLVVETFVTGKDYRCLIVGGRMQAIAERVPAHVMGDGIRTVRELVDQTNADPRRGVGHEKVLTKIRTDETATEVLRGQGHEWDSVPAEGEMVKLALTGNMSTGGISVDRTFDAHPDNVEIAEEAARMVGLDVAGIDFICPDIAAPVRETGGAIVEVNAAPGFRMHTHPTVGVPQFIAKPVVDLLFPPGAPSRVPIIAVTGTNGKTTTSRMIAHIFKGLGRKVGMTSTDGVVIDERLVIKADASGPKSARMVLMNPRVDFAVMEVARGGILREGLGYDRNDVAVVTNVAPDHLGLRGIDTLAQLAAVKAVVVEAVPKNGFAVLNADDPHVRAMRRKCSGEIVWFTLASPGSEVREFVDAHCRRGGRAVYLDPTERGDMIVIQHGRRAMQLAWTHLLPSTFGGTARFNVANALAAAGAAFAAGAPLHDIRQGLRTFTTNYYLSPGRLNLVEVNNVEVFVDYCHNAAGMRALGDFVDRYAATRAGRADLGRVSRIGAIGSAGDRRDSDLRELGAVAAEHFDVLVIREDSRLRGRKPGEAAELIREGVLDAMRKGGSRCRQVEIVLDELQAVSHIMARANPGDLVVVCVDKSAEVFAALEGMTRQAQAGSHGDGVADPDLDPVVLSGAAAASGAAAEDLALTTSPEPPDVG
;
A
#
# COMPACT_ATOMS: atom_id res chain seq x y z
N MET A 1 -26.20 -55.88 18.11
CA MET A 1 -25.18 -55.76 17.04
C MET A 1 -25.46 -54.42 16.36
N ASP A 2 -24.81 -53.39 16.85
CA ASP A 2 -24.90 -52.05 16.25
C ASP A 2 -24.11 -52.08 14.94
N GLU A 3 -24.78 -51.80 13.85
CA GLU A 3 -24.14 -51.59 12.56
C GLU A 3 -23.21 -50.41 12.63
N LEU A 4 -21.91 -50.64 12.45
CA LEU A 4 -20.94 -49.59 12.22
C LEU A 4 -21.37 -48.76 10.99
N PRO A 5 -21.35 -47.42 11.07
CA PRO A 5 -21.67 -46.60 9.90
C PRO A 5 -20.71 -46.96 8.76
N ALA A 6 -21.25 -47.09 7.56
CA ALA A 6 -20.46 -47.31 6.34
C ALA A 6 -19.33 -46.29 6.24
N PRO A 7 -18.12 -46.68 5.80
CA PRO A 7 -17.04 -45.73 5.60
C PRO A 7 -17.50 -44.62 4.64
N PRO A 8 -17.12 -43.36 4.89
CA PRO A 8 -17.46 -42.24 3.98
C PRO A 8 -17.00 -42.62 2.57
N GLY A 9 -17.88 -42.47 1.59
CA GLY A 9 -17.56 -42.65 0.17
C GLY A 9 -16.38 -41.74 -0.24
N PRO A 10 -15.75 -42.02 -1.39
CA PRO A 10 -14.66 -41.15 -1.88
C PRO A 10 -15.17 -39.70 -1.94
N PRO A 11 -14.35 -38.72 -1.53
CA PRO A 11 -14.75 -37.31 -1.59
C PRO A 11 -15.17 -36.94 -3.01
N ALA A 12 -16.26 -36.17 -3.14
CA ALA A 12 -16.72 -35.69 -4.45
C ALA A 12 -15.57 -34.99 -5.19
N PRO A 13 -15.49 -35.08 -6.50
CA PRO A 13 -14.47 -34.39 -7.28
C PRO A 13 -14.64 -32.88 -7.11
N GLU A 14 -13.64 -32.20 -6.52
CA GLU A 14 -13.72 -30.82 -6.13
C GLU A 14 -12.40 -30.09 -6.43
N LEU A 15 -12.49 -28.89 -7.07
CA LEU A 15 -11.41 -27.92 -7.13
C LEU A 15 -11.29 -27.25 -5.76
N ARG A 16 -10.12 -27.35 -5.13
CA ARG A 16 -9.86 -26.76 -3.82
C ARG A 16 -8.87 -25.62 -3.91
N ILE A 17 -9.18 -24.50 -3.28
CA ILE A 17 -8.21 -23.42 -3.06
C ILE A 17 -7.32 -23.83 -1.88
N VAL A 18 -6.05 -24.13 -2.18
CA VAL A 18 -5.03 -24.51 -1.19
C VAL A 18 -4.48 -23.28 -0.49
N GLU A 19 -4.28 -22.21 -1.24
CA GLU A 19 -3.74 -20.95 -0.72
C GLU A 19 -4.27 -19.78 -1.56
N SER A 20 -4.54 -18.64 -0.90
CA SER A 20 -4.85 -17.37 -1.54
C SER A 20 -3.89 -16.28 -1.10
N ARG A 21 -3.42 -15.44 -2.03
CA ARG A 21 -2.54 -14.31 -1.77
C ARG A 21 -2.97 -13.09 -2.57
N VAL A 22 -2.69 -11.91 -2.01
CA VAL A 22 -2.90 -10.62 -2.68
C VAL A 22 -1.57 -9.92 -2.84
N TYR A 23 -1.21 -9.65 -4.08
CA TYR A 23 -0.02 -8.89 -4.43
C TYR A 23 -0.38 -7.43 -4.65
N ARG A 24 0.30 -6.54 -3.92
CA ARG A 24 0.09 -5.10 -3.95
C ARG A 24 1.24 -4.42 -4.68
N GLY A 25 1.06 -4.13 -5.95
CA GLY A 25 2.09 -3.60 -6.84
C GLY A 25 2.93 -4.69 -7.53
N PRO A 26 4.11 -4.34 -8.10
CA PRO A 26 4.97 -5.26 -8.83
C PRO A 26 5.30 -6.52 -8.03
N ASN A 27 5.20 -7.67 -8.69
CA ASN A 27 5.34 -8.99 -8.09
C ASN A 27 5.88 -10.00 -9.11
N VAL A 28 6.07 -11.24 -8.71
CA VAL A 28 6.64 -12.30 -9.58
C VAL A 28 5.76 -12.69 -10.77
N TRP A 29 4.50 -12.30 -10.78
CA TRP A 29 3.52 -12.67 -11.79
C TRP A 29 3.14 -11.52 -12.72
N SER A 30 3.08 -10.30 -12.18
CA SER A 30 2.59 -9.11 -12.84
C SER A 30 3.29 -7.85 -12.33
N TYR A 31 3.37 -6.82 -13.17
CA TYR A 31 3.71 -5.47 -12.72
C TYR A 31 2.56 -4.84 -11.93
N ASP A 32 1.33 -5.17 -12.29
CA ASP A 32 0.11 -4.66 -11.66
C ASP A 32 -0.29 -5.52 -10.46
N PRO A 33 -1.09 -4.99 -9.52
CA PRO A 33 -1.69 -5.75 -8.43
C PRO A 33 -2.44 -6.98 -8.93
N ALA A 34 -2.33 -8.11 -8.19
CA ALA A 34 -2.96 -9.35 -8.60
C ALA A 34 -3.37 -10.22 -7.40
N VAL A 35 -4.47 -10.95 -7.55
CA VAL A 35 -4.82 -12.10 -6.70
C VAL A 35 -4.13 -13.33 -7.26
N HIS A 36 -3.60 -14.16 -6.40
CA HIS A 36 -3.06 -15.47 -6.69
C HIS A 36 -3.79 -16.53 -5.86
N LEU A 37 -4.37 -17.49 -6.53
CA LEU A 37 -4.93 -18.69 -5.94
C LEU A 37 -4.05 -19.88 -6.32
N LEU A 38 -3.63 -20.65 -5.35
CA LEU A 38 -3.08 -21.97 -5.57
C LEU A 38 -4.25 -22.95 -5.48
N VAL A 39 -4.62 -23.54 -6.60
CA VAL A 39 -5.73 -24.49 -6.68
C VAL A 39 -5.22 -25.91 -6.90
N ASP A 40 -5.93 -26.87 -6.30
CA ASP A 40 -5.70 -28.30 -6.47
C ASP A 40 -6.95 -28.90 -7.12
N LEU A 41 -6.80 -29.49 -8.28
CA LEU A 41 -7.88 -30.11 -9.06
C LEU A 41 -8.15 -31.54 -8.64
N GLY A 42 -7.23 -32.18 -7.91
CA GLY A 42 -7.35 -33.59 -7.55
C GLY A 42 -7.65 -34.46 -8.78
N ILE A 43 -8.71 -35.28 -8.73
CA ILE A 43 -9.13 -36.14 -9.85
C ILE A 43 -9.59 -35.33 -11.08
N LEU A 44 -10.03 -34.08 -10.91
CA LEU A 44 -10.50 -33.20 -11.98
C LEU A 44 -9.37 -32.81 -12.97
N GLU A 45 -8.10 -33.08 -12.63
CA GLU A 45 -6.98 -32.96 -13.57
C GLU A 45 -7.18 -33.81 -14.84
N HIS A 46 -7.85 -34.94 -14.72
CA HIS A 46 -8.11 -35.85 -15.84
C HIS A 46 -9.39 -35.48 -16.63
N TYR A 47 -10.13 -34.47 -16.20
CA TYR A 47 -11.38 -34.02 -16.79
C TYR A 47 -11.30 -32.56 -17.29
N PRO A 48 -10.61 -32.32 -18.43
CA PRO A 48 -10.69 -31.01 -19.09
C PRO A 48 -12.13 -30.74 -19.53
N THR A 49 -12.50 -29.49 -19.77
CA THR A 49 -13.87 -29.06 -20.10
C THR A 49 -14.50 -29.84 -21.23
N SER A 50 -13.72 -30.30 -22.25
CA SER A 50 -14.20 -31.16 -23.35
C SER A 50 -14.66 -32.55 -22.90
N ARG A 51 -14.32 -32.97 -21.68
CA ARG A 51 -14.76 -34.23 -21.06
C ARG A 51 -15.87 -34.06 -20.01
N LEU A 52 -16.40 -32.87 -19.88
CA LEU A 52 -17.50 -32.53 -18.99
C LEU A 52 -18.73 -32.13 -19.81
N PRO A 53 -19.62 -33.08 -20.14
CA PRO A 53 -20.76 -32.80 -21.01
C PRO A 53 -21.67 -31.72 -20.44
N GLY A 54 -22.07 -30.72 -21.26
CA GLY A 54 -22.96 -29.65 -20.87
C GLY A 54 -22.31 -28.55 -19.98
N PHE A 55 -21.05 -28.73 -19.56
CA PHE A 55 -20.39 -27.75 -18.67
C PHE A 55 -20.25 -26.34 -19.30
N THR A 56 -19.84 -26.30 -20.57
CA THR A 56 -19.63 -25.00 -21.26
C THR A 56 -20.95 -24.26 -21.44
N GLU A 57 -21.98 -24.96 -21.83
CA GLU A 57 -23.34 -24.44 -22.00
C GLU A 57 -23.88 -23.93 -20.66
N ALA A 58 -23.81 -24.75 -19.61
CA ALA A 58 -24.28 -24.37 -18.28
C ALA A 58 -23.54 -23.14 -17.73
N LEU A 59 -22.24 -23.03 -17.96
CA LEU A 59 -21.47 -21.84 -17.56
C LEU A 59 -21.92 -20.58 -18.33
N LEU A 60 -22.18 -20.70 -19.62
CA LEU A 60 -22.65 -19.58 -20.45
C LEU A 60 -24.09 -19.16 -20.08
N ASP A 61 -24.94 -20.09 -19.66
CA ASP A 61 -26.30 -19.81 -19.22
C ASP A 61 -26.32 -18.98 -17.92
N VAL A 62 -25.46 -19.33 -16.95
CA VAL A 62 -25.43 -18.63 -15.65
C VAL A 62 -24.55 -17.37 -15.69
N LEU A 63 -23.56 -17.31 -16.61
CA LEU A 63 -22.62 -16.19 -16.70
C LEU A 63 -22.32 -15.83 -18.18
N PRO A 64 -23.29 -15.26 -18.92
CA PRO A 64 -23.20 -15.01 -20.38
C PRO A 64 -22.02 -14.12 -20.81
N GLY A 65 -21.55 -13.25 -19.90
CA GLY A 65 -20.40 -12.37 -20.15
C GLY A 65 -19.11 -13.11 -20.53
N ILE A 66 -18.94 -14.35 -20.08
CA ILE A 66 -17.84 -15.25 -20.45
C ILE A 66 -17.73 -15.43 -21.98
N GLY A 67 -18.86 -15.39 -22.68
CA GLY A 67 -18.92 -15.49 -24.15
C GLY A 67 -18.13 -14.42 -24.89
N ARG A 68 -17.77 -13.31 -24.25
CA ARG A 68 -16.97 -12.21 -24.85
C ARG A 68 -15.47 -12.29 -24.52
N HIS A 69 -15.05 -13.22 -23.66
CA HIS A 69 -13.65 -13.33 -23.27
C HIS A 69 -12.76 -13.77 -24.44
N THR A 70 -11.62 -13.08 -24.60
CA THR A 70 -10.69 -13.30 -25.72
C THR A 70 -9.70 -14.42 -25.46
N CYS A 71 -9.27 -14.62 -24.21
CA CYS A 71 -8.21 -15.54 -23.85
C CYS A 71 -6.93 -15.33 -24.70
N SER A 72 -6.11 -16.35 -24.85
CA SER A 72 -4.92 -16.36 -25.72
C SER A 72 -5.23 -16.32 -27.23
N ARG A 73 -6.50 -16.47 -27.63
CA ARG A 73 -6.94 -16.40 -29.02
C ARG A 73 -6.98 -14.97 -29.57
N GLY A 74 -7.17 -13.98 -28.69
CA GLY A 74 -7.12 -12.57 -29.06
C GLY A 74 -8.39 -12.00 -29.71
N HIS A 75 -9.48 -12.77 -29.83
CA HIS A 75 -10.79 -12.34 -30.33
C HIS A 75 -11.93 -12.73 -29.39
N ALA A 76 -13.05 -12.02 -29.43
CA ALA A 76 -14.23 -12.32 -28.64
C ALA A 76 -14.74 -13.75 -28.92
N GLY A 77 -15.07 -14.50 -27.85
CA GLY A 77 -15.43 -15.92 -27.93
C GLY A 77 -14.25 -16.88 -27.88
N GLY A 78 -13.01 -16.41 -27.98
CA GLY A 78 -11.82 -17.25 -27.98
C GLY A 78 -11.66 -18.13 -26.74
N PHE A 79 -12.22 -17.71 -25.59
CA PHE A 79 -12.26 -18.55 -24.39
C PHE A 79 -13.28 -19.68 -24.51
N VAL A 80 -14.44 -19.43 -25.14
CA VAL A 80 -15.46 -20.49 -25.41
C VAL A 80 -14.88 -21.58 -26.30
N GLU A 81 -14.16 -21.18 -27.37
CA GLU A 81 -13.42 -22.12 -28.21
C GLU A 81 -12.44 -22.98 -27.42
N ARG A 82 -11.69 -22.35 -26.52
CA ARG A 82 -10.77 -23.07 -25.62
C ARG A 82 -11.48 -24.06 -24.70
N MET A 83 -12.67 -23.72 -24.18
CA MET A 83 -13.47 -24.65 -23.37
C MET A 83 -13.97 -25.83 -24.21
N THR A 84 -14.39 -25.59 -25.46
CA THR A 84 -14.86 -26.64 -26.36
C THR A 84 -13.73 -27.58 -26.78
N GLU A 85 -12.54 -27.04 -27.07
CA GLU A 85 -11.35 -27.86 -27.37
C GLU A 85 -10.85 -28.64 -26.16
N GLY A 86 -11.09 -28.12 -24.97
CA GLY A 86 -10.67 -28.66 -23.69
C GLY A 86 -9.62 -27.82 -22.99
N THR A 87 -9.99 -27.32 -21.81
CA THR A 87 -9.08 -26.62 -20.89
C THR A 87 -9.29 -27.08 -19.46
N TRP A 88 -8.32 -26.83 -18.60
CA TRP A 88 -8.40 -27.24 -17.19
C TRP A 88 -9.25 -26.26 -16.38
N LEU A 89 -9.89 -26.75 -15.33
CA LEU A 89 -10.84 -26.00 -14.49
C LEU A 89 -10.16 -24.84 -13.73
N GLY A 90 -8.85 -24.90 -13.47
CA GLY A 90 -8.11 -23.77 -12.95
C GLY A 90 -8.10 -22.56 -13.89
N HIS A 91 -8.03 -22.79 -15.21
CA HIS A 91 -8.13 -21.73 -16.21
C HIS A 91 -9.57 -21.21 -16.36
N VAL A 92 -10.57 -22.09 -16.18
CA VAL A 92 -11.98 -21.67 -16.10
C VAL A 92 -12.19 -20.76 -14.88
N CYS A 93 -11.68 -21.17 -13.71
CA CYS A 93 -11.76 -20.37 -12.47
C CYS A 93 -11.16 -18.97 -12.65
N GLU A 94 -10.05 -18.81 -13.39
CA GLU A 94 -9.46 -17.52 -13.75
C GLU A 94 -10.47 -16.64 -14.48
N HIS A 95 -11.04 -17.15 -15.58
CA HIS A 95 -11.96 -16.40 -16.42
C HIS A 95 -13.29 -16.08 -15.72
N VAL A 96 -13.78 -16.98 -14.88
CA VAL A 96 -14.96 -16.73 -14.04
C VAL A 96 -14.67 -15.62 -13.03
N ALA A 97 -13.51 -15.65 -12.36
CA ALA A 97 -13.12 -14.59 -11.41
C ALA A 97 -12.98 -13.21 -12.08
N LEU A 98 -12.49 -13.17 -13.32
CA LEU A 98 -12.44 -11.94 -14.12
C LEU A 98 -13.85 -11.45 -14.46
N GLN A 99 -14.74 -12.35 -14.91
CA GLN A 99 -16.11 -11.97 -15.30
C GLN A 99 -16.90 -11.48 -14.08
N LEU A 100 -16.78 -12.15 -12.93
CA LEU A 100 -17.44 -11.70 -11.70
C LEU A 100 -17.02 -10.27 -11.32
N GLN A 101 -15.76 -9.92 -11.48
CA GLN A 101 -15.30 -8.55 -11.27
C GLN A 101 -15.90 -7.58 -12.30
N GLN A 102 -16.08 -8.00 -13.55
CA GLN A 102 -16.75 -7.19 -14.58
C GLN A 102 -18.24 -6.99 -14.27
N GLU A 103 -18.93 -8.02 -13.75
CA GLU A 103 -20.31 -7.88 -13.25
C GLU A 103 -20.42 -6.84 -12.12
N ALA A 104 -19.36 -6.74 -11.29
CA ALA A 104 -19.25 -5.73 -10.25
C ALA A 104 -18.77 -4.34 -10.78
N GLY A 105 -18.66 -4.15 -12.09
CA GLY A 105 -18.24 -2.88 -12.71
C GLY A 105 -16.73 -2.64 -12.78
N HIS A 106 -15.90 -3.65 -12.48
CA HIS A 106 -14.44 -3.56 -12.55
C HIS A 106 -13.93 -4.14 -13.88
N ASP A 107 -13.44 -3.32 -14.81
CA ASP A 107 -12.94 -3.80 -16.12
C ASP A 107 -11.59 -4.51 -16.00
N MET A 108 -11.60 -5.69 -15.36
CA MET A 108 -10.42 -6.55 -15.22
C MET A 108 -10.39 -7.59 -16.35
N ARG A 109 -9.27 -7.64 -17.07
CA ARG A 109 -9.09 -8.53 -18.24
C ARG A 109 -7.82 -9.36 -18.18
N ARG A 110 -6.90 -9.07 -17.26
CA ARG A 110 -5.61 -9.75 -17.17
C ARG A 110 -5.71 -10.94 -16.21
N GLY A 111 -5.47 -12.11 -16.75
CA GLY A 111 -5.32 -13.33 -15.98
C GLY A 111 -4.24 -14.24 -16.57
N LYS A 112 -3.82 -15.22 -15.80
CA LYS A 112 -2.81 -16.21 -16.20
C LYS A 112 -2.88 -17.43 -15.31
N THR A 113 -3.12 -18.57 -15.91
CA THR A 113 -3.07 -19.86 -15.20
C THR A 113 -1.85 -20.67 -15.60
N ARG A 114 -1.13 -21.24 -14.63
CA ARG A 114 0.08 -22.04 -14.82
C ARG A 114 0.10 -23.24 -13.89
N MET A 115 0.36 -24.43 -14.43
CA MET A 115 0.59 -25.63 -13.62
C MET A 115 1.83 -25.45 -12.73
N VAL A 116 1.76 -25.94 -11.50
CA VAL A 116 2.89 -25.96 -10.59
C VAL A 116 3.87 -27.05 -11.04
N ARG A 117 5.14 -26.68 -11.24
CA ARG A 117 6.16 -27.65 -11.67
C ARG A 117 6.30 -28.77 -10.67
N GLY A 118 6.25 -30.03 -11.16
CA GLY A 118 6.41 -31.23 -10.34
C GLY A 118 5.22 -31.57 -9.43
N SER A 119 4.06 -30.91 -9.61
CA SER A 119 2.83 -31.21 -8.89
C SER A 119 1.70 -31.31 -9.90
N GLU A 120 1.35 -32.53 -10.26
CA GLU A 120 0.18 -32.80 -11.10
C GLU A 120 -1.10 -32.35 -10.36
N GLY A 121 -2.06 -31.79 -11.09
CA GLY A 121 -3.32 -31.29 -10.53
C GLY A 121 -3.25 -29.94 -9.83
N ARG A 122 -2.07 -29.34 -9.63
CA ARG A 122 -1.95 -28.05 -8.97
C ARG A 122 -1.65 -26.91 -9.93
N TYR A 123 -2.40 -25.82 -9.77
CA TYR A 123 -2.30 -24.64 -10.65
C TYR A 123 -2.19 -23.36 -9.85
N ASN A 124 -1.32 -22.47 -10.35
CA ASN A 124 -1.30 -21.07 -9.97
C ASN A 124 -2.30 -20.33 -10.87
N VAL A 125 -3.38 -19.83 -10.29
CA VAL A 125 -4.39 -19.01 -10.95
C VAL A 125 -4.16 -17.57 -10.51
N ILE A 126 -3.81 -16.68 -11.45
CA ILE A 126 -3.46 -15.29 -11.20
C ILE A 126 -4.38 -14.40 -12.02
N TYR A 127 -4.97 -13.37 -11.43
CA TYR A 127 -5.79 -12.37 -12.11
C TYR A 127 -5.66 -11.01 -11.43
N GLY A 128 -5.80 -9.95 -12.23
CA GLY A 128 -5.76 -8.57 -11.75
C GLY A 128 -6.97 -8.20 -10.90
N TYR A 129 -6.85 -7.15 -10.10
CA TYR A 129 -7.95 -6.58 -9.32
C TYR A 129 -7.84 -5.06 -9.21
N THR A 130 -8.99 -4.39 -9.04
CA THR A 130 -9.07 -2.97 -8.68
C THR A 130 -9.26 -2.80 -7.18
N ASP A 131 -10.14 -3.60 -6.58
CA ASP A 131 -10.35 -3.67 -5.13
C ASP A 131 -9.98 -5.07 -4.62
N GLU A 132 -9.21 -5.11 -3.53
CA GLU A 132 -8.67 -6.35 -2.96
C GLU A 132 -9.78 -7.29 -2.47
N THR A 133 -10.81 -6.75 -1.84
CA THR A 133 -11.94 -7.52 -1.29
C THR A 133 -12.76 -8.14 -2.40
N VAL A 134 -13.02 -7.36 -3.45
CA VAL A 134 -13.75 -7.82 -4.64
C VAL A 134 -12.95 -8.90 -5.37
N GLY A 135 -11.65 -8.67 -5.60
CA GLY A 135 -10.78 -9.64 -6.26
C GLY A 135 -10.72 -10.98 -5.53
N LEU A 136 -10.53 -10.99 -4.21
CA LEU A 136 -10.51 -12.22 -3.40
C LEU A 136 -11.85 -12.96 -3.41
N SER A 137 -12.95 -12.22 -3.21
CA SER A 137 -14.30 -12.80 -3.19
C SER A 137 -14.68 -13.38 -4.55
N ALA A 138 -14.28 -12.73 -5.65
CA ALA A 138 -14.49 -13.23 -7.00
C ALA A 138 -13.84 -14.60 -7.23
N GLY A 139 -12.60 -14.79 -6.76
CA GLY A 139 -11.91 -16.07 -6.87
C GLY A 139 -12.54 -17.17 -6.04
N GLN A 140 -13.02 -16.85 -4.83
CA GLN A 140 -13.72 -17.80 -3.97
C GLN A 140 -15.06 -18.23 -4.59
N LEU A 141 -15.83 -17.28 -5.09
CA LEU A 141 -17.10 -17.57 -5.77
C LEU A 141 -16.88 -18.33 -7.09
N ALA A 142 -15.83 -17.99 -7.84
CA ALA A 142 -15.46 -18.71 -9.07
C ALA A 142 -15.18 -20.19 -8.81
N ALA A 143 -14.43 -20.52 -7.76
CA ALA A 143 -14.16 -21.92 -7.39
C ALA A 143 -15.44 -22.66 -7.01
N ARG A 144 -16.34 -22.03 -6.24
CA ARG A 144 -17.64 -22.63 -5.85
C ARG A 144 -18.55 -22.84 -7.07
N LEU A 145 -18.62 -21.86 -7.99
CA LEU A 145 -19.41 -22.00 -9.21
C LEU A 145 -18.89 -23.16 -10.09
N VAL A 146 -17.56 -23.22 -10.29
CA VAL A 146 -16.95 -24.31 -11.08
C VAL A 146 -17.26 -25.67 -10.44
N ASN A 147 -17.17 -25.80 -9.13
CA ASN A 147 -17.50 -27.03 -8.41
C ASN A 147 -18.97 -27.40 -8.57
N HIS A 148 -19.89 -26.45 -8.43
CA HIS A 148 -21.32 -26.69 -8.62
C HIS A 148 -21.64 -27.20 -10.06
N LEU A 149 -21.01 -26.58 -11.08
CA LEU A 149 -21.21 -27.00 -12.48
C LEU A 149 -20.64 -28.41 -12.80
N VAL A 150 -19.64 -28.84 -12.01
CA VAL A 150 -19.05 -30.20 -12.17
C VAL A 150 -19.84 -31.28 -11.41
N SER A 151 -20.27 -31.00 -10.17
CA SER A 151 -20.80 -31.99 -9.24
C SER A 151 -22.29 -31.84 -8.95
N ALA A 152 -22.98 -30.84 -9.50
CA ALA A 152 -24.37 -30.49 -9.19
C ALA A 152 -24.63 -30.42 -7.67
N GLU A 153 -23.78 -29.72 -6.94
CA GLU A 153 -23.85 -29.58 -5.48
C GLU A 153 -25.24 -29.10 -5.05
N GLU A 154 -25.94 -29.90 -4.24
CA GLU A 154 -27.27 -29.57 -3.74
C GLU A 154 -27.17 -28.34 -2.81
N GLY A 155 -28.06 -27.36 -3.02
CA GLY A 155 -28.18 -26.16 -2.19
C GLY A 155 -27.30 -24.96 -2.58
N PHE A 156 -26.53 -25.02 -3.67
CA PHE A 156 -25.83 -23.86 -4.21
C PHE A 156 -26.74 -23.08 -5.16
N ASP A 157 -27.13 -21.88 -4.75
CA ASP A 157 -27.89 -20.93 -5.58
C ASP A 157 -26.94 -19.83 -6.08
N PHE A 158 -26.50 -19.94 -7.34
CA PHE A 158 -25.57 -18.97 -7.91
C PHE A 158 -26.15 -17.56 -7.99
N ALA A 159 -27.46 -17.41 -8.25
CA ALA A 159 -28.07 -16.08 -8.35
C ALA A 159 -28.03 -15.35 -6.99
N ALA A 160 -28.34 -16.07 -5.90
CA ALA A 160 -28.25 -15.54 -4.55
C ALA A 160 -26.78 -15.20 -4.15
N GLU A 161 -25.82 -16.06 -4.50
CA GLU A 161 -24.40 -15.83 -4.22
C GLU A 161 -23.83 -14.66 -5.05
N LEU A 162 -24.24 -14.55 -6.31
CA LEU A 162 -23.87 -13.41 -7.15
C LEU A 162 -24.42 -12.09 -6.58
N ASP A 163 -25.69 -12.08 -6.17
CA ASP A 163 -26.29 -10.90 -5.55
C ASP A 163 -25.54 -10.52 -4.23
N LEU A 164 -25.19 -11.49 -3.40
CA LEU A 164 -24.39 -11.25 -2.20
C LEU A 164 -22.98 -10.71 -2.55
N PHE A 165 -22.35 -11.26 -3.58
CA PHE A 165 -21.05 -10.77 -4.07
C PHE A 165 -21.15 -9.33 -4.58
N LEU A 166 -22.15 -9.00 -5.39
CA LEU A 166 -22.36 -7.65 -5.93
C LEU A 166 -22.61 -6.63 -4.80
N ARG A 167 -23.44 -6.97 -3.80
CA ARG A 167 -23.63 -6.11 -2.61
C ARG A 167 -22.35 -5.90 -1.81
N ARG A 168 -21.47 -6.90 -1.72
CA ARG A 168 -20.15 -6.73 -1.09
C ARG A 168 -19.25 -5.81 -1.91
N ALA A 169 -19.27 -5.95 -3.24
CA ALA A 169 -18.51 -5.09 -4.15
C ALA A 169 -18.97 -3.64 -4.06
N GLU A 170 -20.29 -3.38 -4.02
CA GLU A 170 -20.85 -2.03 -3.82
C GLU A 170 -20.40 -1.39 -2.50
N ARG A 171 -20.40 -2.15 -1.42
CA ARG A 171 -19.91 -1.66 -0.11
C ARG A 171 -18.42 -1.36 -0.12
N ALA A 172 -17.65 -2.10 -0.90
CA ALA A 172 -16.21 -1.90 -1.05
C ALA A 172 -15.87 -0.75 -2.00
N ALA A 173 -16.76 -0.41 -2.94
CA ALA A 173 -16.56 0.64 -3.93
C ALA A 173 -16.43 2.03 -3.28
N PHE A 174 -15.67 2.89 -3.94
CA PHE A 174 -15.69 4.31 -3.62
C PHE A 174 -16.97 4.95 -4.18
N GLY A 175 -17.54 5.89 -3.46
CA GLY A 175 -18.64 6.71 -4.01
C GLY A 175 -18.17 7.48 -5.26
N PRO A 176 -19.10 7.79 -6.20
CA PRO A 176 -18.74 8.35 -7.52
C PRO A 176 -17.85 9.59 -7.48
N SER A 177 -18.05 10.46 -6.49
CA SER A 177 -17.23 11.68 -6.34
C SER A 177 -15.79 11.37 -5.93
N THR A 178 -15.60 10.45 -4.98
CA THR A 178 -14.27 9.99 -4.57
C THR A 178 -13.56 9.28 -5.73
N GLN A 179 -14.29 8.40 -6.42
CA GLN A 179 -13.77 7.67 -7.57
C GLN A 179 -13.26 8.61 -8.67
N ALA A 180 -14.01 9.64 -9.02
CA ALA A 180 -13.60 10.65 -10.00
C ALA A 180 -12.30 11.37 -9.58
N ILE A 181 -12.15 11.71 -8.30
CA ILE A 181 -10.91 12.33 -7.79
C ILE A 181 -9.72 11.35 -7.92
N LEU A 182 -9.93 10.06 -7.62
CA LEU A 182 -8.88 9.04 -7.73
C LEU A 182 -8.48 8.78 -9.18
N GLU A 183 -9.42 8.77 -10.11
CA GLU A 183 -9.17 8.64 -11.56
C GLU A 183 -8.36 9.82 -12.10
N GLU A 184 -8.72 11.04 -11.71
CA GLU A 184 -7.94 12.24 -12.05
C GLU A 184 -6.54 12.20 -11.44
N ALA A 185 -6.40 11.78 -10.17
CA ALA A 185 -5.11 11.62 -9.53
C ALA A 185 -4.25 10.57 -10.25
N ALA A 186 -4.84 9.42 -10.61
CA ALA A 186 -4.16 8.36 -11.34
C ALA A 186 -3.72 8.81 -12.74
N SER A 187 -4.55 9.60 -13.45
CA SER A 187 -4.22 10.15 -14.77
C SER A 187 -2.99 11.07 -14.75
N ARG A 188 -2.70 11.67 -13.57
CA ARG A 188 -1.52 12.52 -13.32
C ARG A 188 -0.38 11.79 -12.63
N ASP A 189 -0.43 10.46 -12.57
CA ASP A 189 0.60 9.65 -11.91
C ASP A 189 0.75 9.96 -10.40
N ILE A 190 -0.29 10.46 -9.76
CA ILE A 190 -0.35 10.68 -8.31
C ILE A 190 -0.75 9.35 -7.64
N PRO A 191 0.14 8.74 -6.84
CA PRO A 191 -0.19 7.50 -6.18
C PRO A 191 -1.24 7.71 -5.09
N PHE A 192 -2.08 6.73 -4.88
CA PHE A 192 -3.05 6.78 -3.79
C PHE A 192 -3.08 5.49 -2.97
N MET A 193 -3.56 5.61 -1.73
CA MET A 193 -3.62 4.52 -0.78
C MET A 193 -4.88 4.64 0.06
N ARG A 194 -5.77 3.64 0.01
CA ARG A 194 -6.94 3.56 0.88
C ARG A 194 -6.51 3.32 2.32
N LEU A 195 -7.00 4.12 3.27
CA LEU A 195 -6.60 4.08 4.67
C LEU A 195 -7.63 3.38 5.58
N ASN A 196 -8.88 3.26 5.15
CA ASN A 196 -9.95 2.56 5.88
C ASN A 196 -10.89 1.83 4.92
N SER A 197 -11.88 1.12 5.45
CA SER A 197 -12.91 0.43 4.65
C SER A 197 -13.92 1.38 3.99
N ALA A 198 -13.93 2.67 4.38
CA ALA A 198 -14.79 3.69 3.80
C ALA A 198 -14.02 4.52 2.74
N SER A 199 -14.20 5.83 2.71
CA SER A 199 -13.70 6.74 1.68
C SER A 199 -12.46 7.56 2.11
N LEU A 200 -11.78 7.21 3.21
CA LEU A 200 -10.54 7.89 3.58
C LEU A 200 -9.39 7.39 2.74
N VAL A 201 -8.81 8.27 1.94
CA VAL A 201 -7.71 7.96 1.02
C VAL A 201 -6.58 8.96 1.20
N GLN A 202 -5.34 8.47 1.15
CA GLN A 202 -4.17 9.30 0.99
C GLN A 202 -3.82 9.39 -0.50
N LEU A 203 -3.66 10.60 -1.02
CA LEU A 203 -3.07 10.92 -2.32
C LEU A 203 -1.64 11.37 -2.09
N GLY A 204 -0.72 10.93 -2.94
CA GLY A 204 0.71 11.24 -2.78
C GLY A 204 1.39 10.44 -1.67
N GLN A 205 2.67 10.71 -1.46
CA GLN A 205 3.56 9.96 -0.55
C GLN A 205 4.35 10.91 0.36
N GLY A 206 4.66 10.44 1.57
CA GLY A 206 5.54 11.12 2.51
C GLY A 206 5.10 12.56 2.79
N VAL A 207 6.02 13.51 2.69
CA VAL A 207 5.75 14.95 2.90
C VAL A 207 4.75 15.55 1.90
N TYR A 208 4.55 14.91 0.77
CA TYR A 208 3.60 15.34 -0.27
C TYR A 208 2.22 14.72 -0.09
N ALA A 209 2.01 13.92 0.96
CA ALA A 209 0.75 13.25 1.20
C ALA A 209 -0.38 14.25 1.50
N GLN A 210 -1.47 14.11 0.77
CA GLN A 210 -2.74 14.79 1.00
C GLN A 210 -3.81 13.74 1.32
N ARG A 211 -4.83 14.08 2.07
CA ARG A 211 -5.91 13.16 2.40
C ARG A 211 -7.25 13.68 1.90
N ILE A 212 -8.08 12.76 1.47
CA ILE A 212 -9.47 13.05 1.12
C ILE A 212 -10.41 12.10 1.85
N ARG A 213 -11.60 12.57 2.14
CA ARG A 213 -12.74 11.77 2.63
C ARG A 213 -13.99 12.23 1.92
N ALA A 214 -14.55 11.39 1.06
CA ALA A 214 -15.55 11.82 0.07
C ALA A 214 -14.99 12.98 -0.79
N THR A 215 -15.54 14.17 -0.67
CA THR A 215 -15.06 15.39 -1.34
C THR A 215 -14.40 16.40 -0.40
N MET A 216 -14.35 16.11 0.90
CA MET A 216 -13.53 16.87 1.85
C MET A 216 -12.06 16.54 1.64
N THR A 217 -11.20 17.54 1.79
CA THR A 217 -9.77 17.42 1.60
C THR A 217 -8.98 17.69 2.89
N SER A 218 -7.68 17.49 2.87
CA SER A 218 -6.80 17.87 3.99
C SER A 218 -6.70 19.39 4.21
N LYS A 219 -7.26 20.21 3.31
CA LYS A 219 -7.38 21.66 3.44
C LYS A 219 -8.71 22.10 4.02
N THR A 220 -9.73 21.22 4.08
CA THR A 220 -11.01 21.52 4.68
C THR A 220 -10.86 21.72 6.19
N ALA A 221 -11.15 22.93 6.68
CA ALA A 221 -11.07 23.24 8.10
C ALA A 221 -12.24 22.60 8.85
N ALA A 222 -11.98 22.00 10.02
CA ALA A 222 -13.03 21.42 10.87
C ALA A 222 -14.09 22.45 11.28
N LEU A 223 -13.65 23.67 11.62
CA LEU A 223 -14.56 24.77 11.95
C LEU A 223 -15.51 25.13 10.79
N ALA A 224 -15.02 25.07 9.55
CA ALA A 224 -15.86 25.33 8.39
C ALA A 224 -16.94 24.24 8.21
N VAL A 225 -16.60 22.98 8.51
CA VAL A 225 -17.57 21.87 8.52
C VAL A 225 -18.61 22.04 9.63
N ASP A 226 -18.18 22.45 10.83
CA ASP A 226 -19.08 22.70 11.96
C ASP A 226 -20.04 23.86 11.65
N ILE A 227 -19.53 24.98 11.09
CA ILE A 227 -20.35 26.10 10.63
C ILE A 227 -21.36 25.62 9.59
N ALA A 228 -20.92 24.92 8.53
CA ALA A 228 -21.81 24.42 7.49
C ALA A 228 -22.88 23.43 8.01
N SER A 229 -22.59 22.72 9.09
CA SER A 229 -23.54 21.79 9.73
C SER A 229 -24.58 22.50 10.59
N ASP A 230 -24.33 23.72 11.02
CA ASP A 230 -25.26 24.56 11.77
C ASP A 230 -25.95 25.57 10.82
N LYS A 231 -27.14 25.22 10.41
CA LYS A 231 -27.92 26.03 9.45
C LYS A 231 -28.24 27.43 9.94
N GLU A 232 -28.46 27.61 11.23
CA GLU A 232 -28.75 28.92 11.82
C GLU A 232 -27.51 29.80 11.87
N LEU A 233 -26.39 29.25 12.30
CA LEU A 233 -25.11 29.95 12.32
C LEU A 233 -24.65 30.30 10.90
N THR A 234 -24.78 29.39 9.96
CA THR A 234 -24.47 29.63 8.53
C THR A 234 -25.31 30.77 7.98
N ALA A 235 -26.63 30.74 8.19
CA ALA A 235 -27.51 31.80 7.71
C ALA A 235 -27.19 33.17 8.33
N LYS A 236 -26.91 33.24 9.64
CA LYS A 236 -26.48 34.47 10.32
C LYS A 236 -25.15 35.00 9.78
N LEU A 237 -24.19 34.12 9.56
CA LEU A 237 -22.87 34.47 9.02
C LEU A 237 -22.99 35.06 7.60
N LEU A 238 -23.76 34.40 6.73
CA LEU A 238 -24.00 34.86 5.36
C LEU A 238 -24.77 36.16 5.33
N ALA A 239 -25.83 36.30 6.17
CA ALA A 239 -26.56 37.55 6.31
C ALA A 239 -25.68 38.72 6.75
N SER A 240 -24.77 38.49 7.70
CA SER A 240 -23.84 39.54 8.16
C SER A 240 -22.87 40.02 7.08
N ALA A 241 -22.63 39.18 6.06
CA ALA A 241 -21.84 39.49 4.86
C ALA A 241 -22.72 40.15 3.75
N GLY A 242 -23.99 40.41 4.01
CA GLY A 242 -24.90 40.99 3.02
C GLY A 242 -25.30 40.02 1.90
N LEU A 243 -25.12 38.72 2.10
CA LEU A 243 -25.55 37.69 1.13
C LEU A 243 -27.05 37.37 1.29
N PRO A 244 -27.75 37.07 0.19
CA PRO A 244 -29.18 36.76 0.24
C PRO A 244 -29.41 35.39 0.90
N VAL A 245 -30.02 35.38 2.08
CA VAL A 245 -30.48 34.21 2.82
C VAL A 245 -31.92 34.37 3.25
N PRO A 246 -32.70 33.31 3.45
CA PRO A 246 -34.04 33.41 4.02
C PRO A 246 -33.98 34.03 5.41
N ARG A 247 -34.89 34.91 5.74
CA ARG A 247 -35.09 35.34 7.13
C ARG A 247 -35.57 34.12 7.91
N SER A 248 -34.89 33.77 8.99
CA SER A 248 -35.17 32.54 9.75
C SER A 248 -34.98 32.76 11.23
N GLU A 249 -35.80 32.07 12.04
CA GLU A 249 -35.63 32.03 13.48
C GLU A 249 -35.97 30.66 14.06
N SER A 250 -35.22 30.26 15.06
CA SER A 250 -35.38 28.97 15.75
C SER A 250 -36.44 29.09 16.84
N VAL A 251 -37.38 28.13 16.88
CA VAL A 251 -38.49 28.08 17.82
C VAL A 251 -38.62 26.70 18.47
N ARG A 252 -39.21 26.67 19.69
CA ARG A 252 -39.50 25.40 20.38
C ARG A 252 -40.97 25.13 20.56
N THR A 253 -41.79 26.17 20.43
CA THR A 253 -43.24 26.11 20.73
C THR A 253 -44.05 26.55 19.52
N LEU A 254 -45.27 26.02 19.43
CA LEU A 254 -46.19 26.44 18.38
C LEU A 254 -46.48 27.95 18.46
N ALA A 255 -46.63 28.50 19.69
CA ALA A 255 -46.83 29.94 19.88
C ALA A 255 -45.67 30.76 19.30
N GLY A 256 -44.42 30.35 19.56
CA GLY A 256 -43.26 30.98 18.97
C GLY A 256 -43.22 30.84 17.44
N ALA A 257 -43.58 29.68 16.91
CA ALA A 257 -43.65 29.50 15.45
C ALA A 257 -44.65 30.41 14.76
N LEU A 258 -45.83 30.59 15.35
CA LEU A 258 -46.84 31.50 14.87
C LEU A 258 -46.43 32.98 14.96
N GLN A 259 -45.72 33.34 16.04
CA GLN A 259 -45.19 34.70 16.19
C GLN A 259 -44.18 35.00 15.12
N VAL A 260 -43.16 34.14 14.99
CA VAL A 260 -42.07 34.28 13.98
C VAL A 260 -42.64 34.28 12.55
N ALA A 261 -43.59 33.40 12.23
CA ALA A 261 -44.21 33.38 10.91
C ALA A 261 -44.93 34.71 10.54
N ARG A 262 -45.58 35.34 11.53
CA ARG A 262 -46.23 36.69 11.35
C ARG A 262 -45.16 37.80 11.21
N GLU A 263 -44.06 37.73 11.96
CA GLU A 263 -42.94 38.71 11.90
C GLU A 263 -42.17 38.62 10.59
N ILE A 264 -41.90 37.41 10.10
CA ILE A 264 -41.23 37.17 8.80
C ILE A 264 -42.18 37.54 7.64
N GLY A 265 -43.48 37.26 7.79
CA GLY A 265 -44.50 37.41 6.74
C GLY A 265 -44.64 36.11 5.92
N TYR A 266 -45.92 35.79 5.62
CA TYR A 266 -46.29 34.62 4.80
C TYR A 266 -45.95 34.84 3.31
N PRO A 267 -45.63 33.79 2.56
CA PRO A 267 -45.54 32.37 2.98
C PRO A 267 -44.23 32.03 3.70
N VAL A 268 -44.33 31.04 4.62
CA VAL A 268 -43.20 30.55 5.39
C VAL A 268 -42.96 29.05 5.22
N VAL A 269 -41.77 28.58 5.67
CA VAL A 269 -41.40 27.16 5.82
C VAL A 269 -41.28 26.87 7.30
N VAL A 270 -41.74 25.69 7.74
CA VAL A 270 -41.47 25.13 9.06
C VAL A 270 -40.70 23.81 8.85
N LYS A 271 -39.53 23.70 9.48
CA LYS A 271 -38.62 22.52 9.33
C LYS A 271 -37.90 22.19 10.65
N PRO A 272 -37.49 20.93 10.88
CA PRO A 272 -36.60 20.61 11.98
C PRO A 272 -35.23 21.31 11.83
N LEU A 273 -34.66 21.81 12.94
CA LEU A 273 -33.29 22.39 12.92
C LEU A 273 -32.22 21.35 12.58
N ASP A 274 -32.39 20.12 13.06
CA ASP A 274 -31.47 18.99 12.95
C ASP A 274 -31.94 17.88 11.98
N GLY A 275 -32.88 18.19 11.09
CA GLY A 275 -33.42 17.28 10.09
C GLY A 275 -32.54 17.14 8.85
N ASN A 276 -32.50 15.95 8.28
CA ASN A 276 -31.76 15.64 7.04
C ASN A 276 -32.68 15.09 5.95
N HIS A 277 -32.31 15.26 4.70
CA HIS A 277 -33.00 14.70 3.52
C HIS A 277 -34.45 15.21 3.32
N GLY A 278 -34.77 16.39 3.84
CA GLY A 278 -36.10 17.01 3.64
C GLY A 278 -37.22 16.42 4.50
N ARG A 279 -36.91 15.55 5.48
CA ARG A 279 -37.94 15.01 6.39
C ARG A 279 -38.46 16.08 7.34
N GLY A 280 -39.78 16.13 7.54
CA GLY A 280 -40.44 17.11 8.40
C GLY A 280 -40.41 18.56 7.87
N VAL A 281 -40.04 18.78 6.61
CA VAL A 281 -40.04 20.12 5.98
C VAL A 281 -41.41 20.40 5.39
N CYS A 282 -42.12 21.41 5.93
CA CYS A 282 -43.42 21.87 5.47
C CYS A 282 -43.23 23.20 4.75
N LEU A 283 -43.52 23.22 3.45
CA LEU A 283 -43.24 24.34 2.54
C LEU A 283 -44.51 25.16 2.26
N ASN A 284 -44.33 26.43 1.87
CA ASN A 284 -45.39 27.31 1.34
C ASN A 284 -46.59 27.45 2.28
N LEU A 285 -46.33 27.59 3.58
CA LEU A 285 -47.38 27.82 4.57
C LEU A 285 -47.84 29.28 4.50
N ARG A 286 -49.11 29.49 4.23
CA ARG A 286 -49.70 30.83 3.91
C ARG A 286 -50.55 31.41 5.02
N SER A 287 -50.78 30.65 6.08
CA SER A 287 -51.65 31.04 7.18
C SER A 287 -51.18 30.47 8.53
N ASP A 288 -51.72 31.05 9.60
CA ASP A 288 -51.55 30.49 10.95
C ASP A 288 -52.00 29.03 11.04
N ASP A 289 -53.09 28.67 10.34
CA ASP A 289 -53.65 27.32 10.38
C ASP A 289 -52.73 26.32 9.66
N ASP A 290 -52.07 26.72 8.58
CA ASP A 290 -51.06 25.90 7.91
C ASP A 290 -49.88 25.65 8.87
N VAL A 291 -49.41 26.68 9.58
CA VAL A 291 -48.32 26.55 10.57
C VAL A 291 -48.73 25.63 11.72
N ARG A 292 -50.02 25.71 12.20
CA ARG A 292 -50.53 24.79 13.23
C ARG A 292 -50.54 23.35 12.78
N ALA A 293 -50.89 23.09 11.52
CA ALA A 293 -50.87 21.74 10.94
C ALA A 293 -49.42 21.23 10.71
N ALA A 294 -48.50 22.08 10.26
CA ALA A 294 -47.13 21.76 9.95
C ALA A 294 -46.26 21.53 11.20
N PHE A 295 -46.53 22.24 12.30
CA PHE A 295 -45.69 22.22 13.50
C PHE A 295 -45.50 20.81 14.08
N PRO A 296 -46.55 19.98 14.33
CA PRO A 296 -46.36 18.63 14.86
C PRO A 296 -45.60 17.70 13.89
N ILE A 297 -45.77 17.88 12.57
CA ILE A 297 -45.05 17.09 11.55
C ILE A 297 -43.55 17.37 11.63
N ALA A 298 -43.16 18.64 11.68
CA ALA A 298 -41.78 19.04 11.80
C ALA A 298 -41.19 18.63 13.17
N GLN A 299 -42.00 18.72 14.23
CA GLN A 299 -41.59 18.39 15.59
C GLN A 299 -41.29 16.89 15.76
N ALA A 300 -42.03 16.01 15.10
CA ALA A 300 -41.84 14.57 15.14
C ALA A 300 -40.45 14.13 14.58
N GLU A 301 -39.95 14.89 13.61
CA GLU A 301 -38.65 14.62 12.97
C GLU A 301 -37.45 15.36 13.63
N SER A 302 -37.71 16.25 14.62
CA SER A 302 -36.65 16.98 15.33
C SER A 302 -36.14 16.19 16.52
N ARG A 303 -34.83 15.91 16.55
CA ARG A 303 -34.18 15.19 17.65
C ARG A 303 -34.03 16.01 18.93
N ARG A 304 -33.90 17.33 18.79
CA ARG A 304 -33.67 18.28 19.91
C ARG A 304 -34.87 19.12 20.24
N GLY A 305 -35.99 18.93 19.51
CA GLY A 305 -37.22 19.69 19.68
C GLY A 305 -37.15 21.15 19.23
N TYR A 306 -36.13 21.54 18.45
CA TYR A 306 -36.03 22.85 17.83
C TYR A 306 -36.48 22.77 16.38
N LEU A 307 -37.34 23.74 16.00
CA LEU A 307 -37.79 23.97 14.63
C LEU A 307 -37.30 25.32 14.15
N VAL A 308 -37.12 25.43 12.85
CA VAL A 308 -36.83 26.69 12.16
C VAL A 308 -38.09 27.15 11.41
N VAL A 309 -38.48 28.40 11.59
CA VAL A 309 -39.44 29.09 10.76
C VAL A 309 -38.70 30.06 9.88
N GLU A 310 -38.84 29.94 8.56
CA GLU A 310 -38.12 30.78 7.61
C GLU A 310 -38.98 31.26 6.45
N THR A 311 -38.55 32.32 5.77
CA THR A 311 -39.19 32.82 4.55
C THR A 311 -39.26 31.73 3.49
N PHE A 312 -40.40 31.49 2.87
CA PHE A 312 -40.48 30.60 1.71
C PHE A 312 -39.93 31.31 0.46
N VAL A 313 -38.84 30.83 -0.04
CA VAL A 313 -38.19 31.34 -1.26
C VAL A 313 -38.76 30.60 -2.47
N THR A 314 -39.29 31.35 -3.43
CA THR A 314 -39.84 30.81 -4.68
C THR A 314 -38.78 30.76 -5.77
N GLY A 315 -38.79 29.72 -6.58
CA GLY A 315 -37.86 29.60 -7.71
C GLY A 315 -37.47 28.16 -8.01
N LYS A 316 -36.50 28.05 -8.87
CA LYS A 316 -35.81 26.78 -9.22
C LYS A 316 -34.70 26.53 -8.23
N ASP A 317 -34.40 25.27 -8.03
CA ASP A 317 -33.39 24.80 -7.11
C ASP A 317 -32.08 24.55 -7.86
N TYR A 318 -31.02 25.28 -7.50
CA TYR A 318 -29.68 25.18 -8.11
C TYR A 318 -28.67 24.72 -7.08
N ARG A 319 -27.78 23.80 -7.48
CA ARG A 319 -26.54 23.45 -6.76
C ARG A 319 -25.36 24.11 -7.44
N CYS A 320 -24.75 25.06 -6.75
CA CYS A 320 -23.52 25.71 -7.17
C CYS A 320 -22.33 24.99 -6.51
N LEU A 321 -21.37 24.54 -7.29
CA LEU A 321 -20.19 23.85 -6.80
C LEU A 321 -18.97 24.76 -6.85
N ILE A 322 -18.39 25.00 -5.67
CA ILE A 322 -17.21 25.87 -5.48
C ILE A 322 -16.01 24.99 -5.12
N VAL A 323 -14.88 25.21 -5.76
CA VAL A 323 -13.60 24.56 -5.43
C VAL A 323 -12.49 25.63 -5.40
N GLY A 324 -11.77 25.71 -4.28
CA GLY A 324 -10.69 26.70 -4.10
C GLY A 324 -11.19 28.13 -4.18
N GLY A 325 -12.44 28.39 -3.73
CA GLY A 325 -13.09 29.71 -3.77
C GLY A 325 -13.54 30.15 -5.17
N ARG A 326 -13.59 29.23 -6.13
CA ARG A 326 -14.05 29.50 -7.50
C ARG A 326 -15.19 28.57 -7.91
N MET A 327 -16.19 29.14 -8.60
CA MET A 327 -17.28 28.39 -9.21
C MET A 327 -16.74 27.44 -10.27
N GLN A 328 -17.15 26.16 -10.17
CA GLN A 328 -16.79 25.14 -11.14
C GLN A 328 -17.98 24.65 -11.96
N ALA A 329 -19.15 24.56 -11.35
CA ALA A 329 -20.34 24.09 -12.03
C ALA A 329 -21.61 24.53 -11.31
N ILE A 330 -22.70 24.67 -12.08
CA ILE A 330 -24.06 24.91 -11.57
C ILE A 330 -25.00 23.89 -12.19
N ALA A 331 -25.76 23.19 -11.38
CA ALA A 331 -26.80 22.28 -11.82
C ALA A 331 -28.18 22.73 -11.30
N GLU A 332 -29.14 22.87 -12.18
CA GLU A 332 -30.57 22.98 -11.83
C GLU A 332 -31.05 21.58 -11.42
N ARG A 333 -31.56 21.44 -10.20
CA ARG A 333 -32.11 20.20 -9.67
C ARG A 333 -33.60 20.17 -9.92
N VAL A 334 -34.07 19.29 -10.80
CA VAL A 334 -35.48 19.14 -11.11
C VAL A 334 -36.02 17.92 -10.36
N PRO A 335 -37.13 18.09 -9.58
CA PRO A 335 -37.77 16.97 -8.89
C PRO A 335 -38.12 15.81 -9.83
N ALA A 336 -38.25 14.61 -9.28
CA ALA A 336 -38.73 13.46 -10.01
C ALA A 336 -40.12 13.79 -10.61
N HIS A 337 -40.25 13.61 -11.91
CA HIS A 337 -41.47 13.94 -12.66
C HIS A 337 -41.61 13.06 -13.90
N VAL A 338 -42.83 13.04 -14.44
CA VAL A 338 -43.11 12.52 -15.77
C VAL A 338 -43.81 13.60 -16.61
N MET A 339 -43.65 13.51 -17.93
CA MET A 339 -44.36 14.40 -18.86
C MET A 339 -45.56 13.66 -19.43
N GLY A 340 -46.73 14.24 -19.28
CA GLY A 340 -47.96 13.73 -19.88
C GLY A 340 -47.87 13.67 -21.40
N ASP A 341 -48.44 12.64 -21.98
CA ASP A 341 -48.57 12.46 -23.43
C ASP A 341 -50.01 12.37 -23.91
N GLY A 342 -50.96 12.60 -22.97
CA GLY A 342 -52.37 12.51 -23.24
C GLY A 342 -52.92 11.11 -23.50
N ILE A 343 -52.07 10.06 -23.34
CA ILE A 343 -52.43 8.68 -23.70
C ILE A 343 -52.17 7.72 -22.53
N ARG A 344 -51.03 7.81 -21.90
CA ARG A 344 -50.57 6.87 -20.86
C ARG A 344 -50.90 7.38 -19.47
N THR A 345 -51.11 6.43 -18.57
CA THR A 345 -51.25 6.71 -17.15
C THR A 345 -49.91 7.16 -16.52
N VAL A 346 -50.01 7.87 -15.39
CA VAL A 346 -48.80 8.27 -14.62
C VAL A 346 -47.93 7.06 -14.33
N ARG A 347 -48.50 5.91 -13.97
CA ARG A 347 -47.78 4.66 -13.69
C ARG A 347 -46.98 4.18 -14.92
N GLU A 348 -47.62 4.10 -16.07
CA GLU A 348 -46.97 3.68 -17.32
C GLU A 348 -45.86 4.66 -17.72
N LEU A 349 -46.05 5.95 -17.54
CA LEU A 349 -45.02 6.97 -17.80
C LEU A 349 -43.79 6.81 -16.86
N VAL A 350 -44.04 6.48 -15.57
CA VAL A 350 -42.96 6.18 -14.60
C VAL A 350 -42.22 4.92 -14.99
N ASP A 351 -42.93 3.85 -15.36
CA ASP A 351 -42.30 2.58 -15.78
C ASP A 351 -41.46 2.79 -17.05
N GLN A 352 -41.94 3.56 -18.02
CA GLN A 352 -41.19 3.95 -19.20
C GLN A 352 -39.93 4.76 -18.83
N THR A 353 -40.07 5.74 -17.92
CA THR A 353 -38.94 6.56 -17.47
C THR A 353 -37.90 5.69 -16.73
N ASN A 354 -38.36 4.76 -15.92
CA ASN A 354 -37.49 3.82 -15.16
C ASN A 354 -36.84 2.74 -16.04
N ALA A 355 -37.33 2.53 -17.26
CA ALA A 355 -36.70 1.65 -18.26
C ALA A 355 -35.43 2.26 -18.91
N ASP A 356 -35.14 3.55 -18.69
CA ASP A 356 -33.89 4.17 -19.13
C ASP A 356 -32.69 3.39 -18.56
N PRO A 357 -31.78 2.85 -19.39
CA PRO A 357 -30.63 2.05 -18.94
C PRO A 357 -29.68 2.80 -18.01
N ARG A 358 -29.73 4.14 -17.96
CA ARG A 358 -28.97 4.98 -17.05
C ARG A 358 -29.57 5.02 -15.63
N ARG A 359 -30.80 4.50 -15.42
CA ARG A 359 -31.48 4.47 -14.12
C ARG A 359 -31.27 3.14 -13.41
N GLY A 360 -30.94 3.19 -12.12
CA GLY A 360 -30.76 2.03 -11.24
C GLY A 360 -31.34 2.26 -9.86
N VAL A 361 -31.23 1.29 -8.98
CA VAL A 361 -31.61 1.40 -7.57
C VAL A 361 -30.42 2.01 -6.79
N GLY A 362 -30.68 2.99 -5.92
CA GLY A 362 -29.62 3.63 -5.12
C GLY A 362 -28.58 4.37 -5.97
N HIS A 363 -27.32 3.93 -5.88
CA HIS A 363 -26.18 4.53 -6.58
C HIS A 363 -25.57 3.62 -7.64
N GLU A 364 -26.23 2.53 -8.02
CA GLU A 364 -25.75 1.55 -9.02
C GLU A 364 -25.47 2.18 -10.39
N LYS A 365 -26.28 3.17 -10.76
CA LYS A 365 -26.17 3.84 -12.06
C LYS A 365 -26.15 5.37 -11.90
N VAL A 366 -25.88 6.05 -13.00
CA VAL A 366 -25.78 7.52 -13.02
C VAL A 366 -27.10 8.23 -12.67
N LEU A 367 -28.26 7.61 -12.90
CA LEU A 367 -29.57 8.10 -12.49
C LEU A 367 -30.23 7.08 -11.56
N THR A 368 -31.07 7.57 -10.65
CA THR A 368 -31.84 6.73 -9.75
C THR A 368 -33.27 6.54 -10.31
N LYS A 369 -33.85 5.37 -10.12
CA LYS A 369 -35.25 5.10 -10.48
C LYS A 369 -36.16 5.97 -9.67
N ILE A 370 -37.24 6.46 -10.32
CA ILE A 370 -38.33 7.17 -9.65
C ILE A 370 -39.05 6.18 -8.72
N ARG A 371 -39.23 6.57 -7.47
CA ARG A 371 -39.94 5.77 -6.46
C ARG A 371 -41.43 5.88 -6.63
N THR A 372 -42.15 4.79 -6.36
CA THR A 372 -43.61 4.69 -6.38
C THR A 372 -44.14 4.40 -4.98
N ASP A 373 -43.58 5.09 -3.98
CA ASP A 373 -43.90 4.95 -2.56
C ASP A 373 -45.09 5.88 -2.16
N GLU A 374 -45.45 5.81 -0.86
CA GLU A 374 -46.54 6.62 -0.31
C GLU A 374 -46.29 8.11 -0.47
N THR A 375 -45.04 8.56 -0.30
CA THR A 375 -44.67 9.97 -0.48
C THR A 375 -44.93 10.45 -1.90
N ALA A 376 -44.63 9.65 -2.91
CA ALA A 376 -44.92 9.96 -4.30
C ALA A 376 -46.44 9.99 -4.55
N THR A 377 -47.18 9.09 -3.90
CA THR A 377 -48.65 9.06 -3.95
C THR A 377 -49.28 10.32 -3.37
N GLU A 378 -48.78 10.83 -2.25
CA GLU A 378 -49.25 12.08 -1.64
C GLU A 378 -48.95 13.28 -2.53
N VAL A 379 -47.78 13.32 -3.14
CA VAL A 379 -47.40 14.40 -4.08
C VAL A 379 -48.30 14.40 -5.32
N LEU A 380 -48.68 13.22 -5.83
CA LEU A 380 -49.65 13.09 -6.92
C LEU A 380 -51.00 13.62 -6.53
N ARG A 381 -51.55 13.20 -5.39
CA ARG A 381 -52.87 13.65 -4.90
C ARG A 381 -52.90 15.15 -4.70
N GLY A 382 -51.85 15.74 -4.18
CA GLY A 382 -51.72 17.20 -4.01
C GLY A 382 -51.77 17.98 -5.31
N GLN A 383 -51.57 17.34 -6.47
CA GLN A 383 -51.70 17.90 -7.81
C GLN A 383 -53.02 17.50 -8.49
N GLY A 384 -53.90 16.74 -7.81
CA GLY A 384 -55.15 16.26 -8.35
C GLY A 384 -55.02 15.03 -9.25
N HIS A 385 -53.91 14.32 -9.17
CA HIS A 385 -53.64 13.09 -9.94
C HIS A 385 -53.65 11.85 -9.04
N GLU A 386 -53.92 10.71 -9.66
CA GLU A 386 -53.71 9.35 -9.12
C GLU A 386 -52.79 8.60 -10.06
N TRP A 387 -52.33 7.41 -9.67
CA TRP A 387 -51.42 6.58 -10.50
C TRP A 387 -52.02 6.21 -11.86
N ASP A 388 -53.36 6.08 -11.91
CA ASP A 388 -54.10 5.70 -13.11
C ASP A 388 -54.62 6.91 -13.91
N SER A 389 -54.33 8.14 -13.45
CA SER A 389 -54.65 9.37 -14.20
C SER A 389 -53.83 9.45 -15.47
N VAL A 390 -54.47 9.96 -16.57
CA VAL A 390 -53.79 10.26 -17.83
C VAL A 390 -53.57 11.78 -17.90
N PRO A 391 -52.34 12.26 -17.68
CA PRO A 391 -51.99 13.67 -17.75
C PRO A 391 -52.10 14.20 -19.18
N ALA A 392 -52.46 15.49 -19.33
CA ALA A 392 -52.52 16.15 -20.62
C ALA A 392 -51.13 16.15 -21.31
N GLU A 393 -51.10 16.22 -22.66
CA GLU A 393 -49.86 16.33 -23.41
C GLU A 393 -49.05 17.58 -22.98
N GLY A 394 -47.78 17.36 -22.62
CA GLY A 394 -46.85 18.40 -22.13
C GLY A 394 -47.07 18.80 -20.66
N GLU A 395 -48.02 18.20 -19.95
CA GLU A 395 -48.21 18.42 -18.52
C GLU A 395 -47.08 17.75 -17.70
N MET A 396 -46.42 18.54 -16.83
CA MET A 396 -45.41 18.02 -15.91
C MET A 396 -46.06 17.55 -14.60
N VAL A 397 -46.09 16.25 -14.35
CA VAL A 397 -46.59 15.66 -13.12
C VAL A 397 -45.42 15.32 -12.19
N LYS A 398 -45.32 16.02 -11.06
CA LYS A 398 -44.23 15.80 -10.08
C LYS A 398 -44.53 14.59 -9.22
N LEU A 399 -43.47 13.84 -8.90
CA LEU A 399 -43.46 12.64 -8.05
C LEU A 399 -42.63 12.83 -6.78
N ALA A 400 -41.99 14.00 -6.66
CA ALA A 400 -41.28 14.45 -5.47
C ALA A 400 -41.34 15.96 -5.36
N LEU A 401 -41.27 16.51 -4.16
CA LEU A 401 -41.25 17.97 -3.91
C LEU A 401 -39.84 18.56 -4.05
N THR A 402 -38.80 17.77 -3.85
CA THR A 402 -37.40 18.23 -3.86
C THR A 402 -36.65 17.67 -5.04
N GLY A 403 -35.73 18.44 -5.60
CA GLY A 403 -34.89 18.05 -6.74
C GLY A 403 -33.75 17.09 -6.40
N ASN A 404 -34.00 16.10 -5.54
CA ASN A 404 -32.96 15.14 -5.13
C ASN A 404 -32.78 14.02 -6.16
N MET A 405 -31.57 13.87 -6.68
CA MET A 405 -31.22 12.79 -7.63
C MET A 405 -31.40 11.39 -7.03
N SER A 406 -31.27 11.21 -5.72
CA SER A 406 -31.44 9.91 -5.06
C SER A 406 -32.90 9.44 -4.97
N THR A 407 -33.86 10.33 -5.28
CA THR A 407 -35.31 10.03 -5.33
C THR A 407 -35.88 10.01 -6.76
N GLY A 408 -34.99 9.97 -7.78
CA GLY A 408 -35.36 9.92 -9.18
C GLY A 408 -35.41 11.29 -9.89
N GLY A 409 -35.01 12.37 -9.20
CA GLY A 409 -34.84 13.69 -9.80
C GLY A 409 -33.77 13.72 -10.89
N ILE A 410 -33.79 14.77 -11.70
CA ILE A 410 -32.81 14.98 -12.78
C ILE A 410 -32.01 16.26 -12.53
N SER A 411 -30.84 16.37 -13.20
CA SER A 411 -30.01 17.57 -13.19
C SER A 411 -29.85 18.14 -14.60
N VAL A 412 -29.92 19.47 -14.68
CA VAL A 412 -29.69 20.22 -15.93
C VAL A 412 -28.49 21.11 -15.69
N ASP A 413 -27.46 20.99 -16.55
CA ASP A 413 -26.29 21.86 -16.47
C ASP A 413 -26.68 23.32 -16.80
N ARG A 414 -26.26 24.24 -15.92
CA ARG A 414 -26.48 25.70 -16.05
C ARG A 414 -25.19 26.48 -15.82
N THR A 415 -24.08 25.83 -15.94
CA THR A 415 -22.75 26.39 -15.58
C THR A 415 -22.45 27.68 -16.35
N PHE A 416 -22.78 27.71 -17.62
CA PHE A 416 -22.51 28.86 -18.49
C PHE A 416 -23.67 29.85 -18.62
N ASP A 417 -24.84 29.51 -18.04
CA ASP A 417 -26.03 30.37 -18.08
C ASP A 417 -26.05 31.38 -16.94
N ALA A 418 -25.28 31.15 -15.86
CA ALA A 418 -25.38 31.89 -14.62
C ALA A 418 -24.92 33.35 -14.74
N HIS A 419 -25.69 34.26 -14.15
CA HIS A 419 -25.31 35.67 -14.06
C HIS A 419 -24.03 35.83 -13.19
N PRO A 420 -23.07 36.70 -13.56
CA PRO A 420 -21.85 36.92 -12.80
C PRO A 420 -22.06 37.24 -11.33
N ASP A 421 -23.03 38.07 -10.98
CA ASP A 421 -23.38 38.41 -9.58
C ASP A 421 -23.76 37.17 -8.77
N ASN A 422 -24.50 36.23 -9.37
CA ASN A 422 -24.92 34.99 -8.71
C ASN A 422 -23.73 34.07 -8.46
N VAL A 423 -22.76 34.05 -9.40
CA VAL A 423 -21.50 33.36 -9.24
C VAL A 423 -20.69 33.97 -8.09
N GLU A 424 -20.54 35.30 -8.03
CA GLU A 424 -19.85 36.00 -6.96
C GLU A 424 -20.49 35.74 -5.59
N ILE A 425 -21.81 35.78 -5.49
CA ILE A 425 -22.58 35.50 -4.27
C ILE A 425 -22.26 34.07 -3.76
N ALA A 426 -22.23 33.07 -4.65
CA ALA A 426 -21.97 31.70 -4.28
C ALA A 426 -20.49 31.49 -3.89
N GLU A 427 -19.55 32.13 -4.59
CA GLU A 427 -18.13 32.12 -4.24
C GLU A 427 -17.88 32.77 -2.88
N GLU A 428 -18.52 33.91 -2.60
CA GLU A 428 -18.41 34.61 -1.32
C GLU A 428 -19.00 33.79 -0.17
N ALA A 429 -20.15 33.10 -0.39
CA ALA A 429 -20.72 32.19 0.60
C ALA A 429 -19.74 31.09 1.01
N ALA A 430 -19.06 30.46 0.07
CA ALA A 430 -18.04 29.46 0.35
C ALA A 430 -16.84 30.02 1.13
N ARG A 431 -16.39 31.24 0.78
CA ARG A 431 -15.31 31.97 1.47
C ARG A 431 -15.69 32.31 2.91
N MET A 432 -16.92 32.82 3.13
CA MET A 432 -17.41 33.18 4.46
C MET A 432 -17.50 31.99 5.41
N VAL A 433 -17.91 30.85 4.91
CA VAL A 433 -17.92 29.59 5.70
C VAL A 433 -16.52 29.01 5.85
N GLY A 434 -15.61 29.30 4.91
CA GLY A 434 -14.22 28.81 4.94
C GLY A 434 -14.04 27.39 4.35
N LEU A 435 -14.93 26.97 3.46
CA LEU A 435 -14.84 25.67 2.80
C LEU A 435 -13.99 25.74 1.52
N ASP A 436 -13.08 24.81 1.37
CA ASP A 436 -12.25 24.64 0.17
C ASP A 436 -13.01 23.95 -0.97
N VAL A 437 -13.93 23.05 -0.64
CA VAL A 437 -14.90 22.43 -1.56
C VAL A 437 -16.30 22.60 -0.95
N ALA A 438 -17.14 23.35 -1.61
CA ALA A 438 -18.46 23.70 -1.09
C ALA A 438 -19.56 23.47 -2.14
N GLY A 439 -20.71 22.98 -1.69
CA GLY A 439 -21.93 22.92 -2.47
C GLY A 439 -22.92 23.96 -1.92
N ILE A 440 -23.23 25.00 -2.69
CA ILE A 440 -24.16 26.04 -2.31
C ILE A 440 -25.51 25.73 -2.92
N ASP A 441 -26.56 25.57 -2.08
CA ASP A 441 -27.91 25.39 -2.51
C ASP A 441 -28.58 26.78 -2.64
N PHE A 442 -28.97 27.08 -3.85
CA PHE A 442 -29.42 28.39 -4.26
C PHE A 442 -30.80 28.28 -4.89
N ILE A 443 -31.79 28.99 -4.35
CA ILE A 443 -33.16 29.06 -4.93
C ILE A 443 -33.33 30.44 -5.52
N CYS A 444 -33.67 30.50 -6.81
CA CYS A 444 -34.03 31.75 -7.49
C CYS A 444 -34.94 31.47 -8.70
N PRO A 445 -35.68 32.47 -9.19
CA PRO A 445 -36.54 32.33 -10.37
C PRO A 445 -35.76 31.90 -11.61
N ASP A 446 -34.60 32.55 -11.85
CA ASP A 446 -33.73 32.29 -12.97
C ASP A 446 -32.29 32.60 -12.56
N ILE A 447 -31.39 31.63 -12.70
CA ILE A 447 -29.94 31.79 -12.40
C ILE A 447 -29.24 32.73 -13.38
N ALA A 448 -29.78 32.93 -14.58
CA ALA A 448 -29.28 33.83 -15.60
C ALA A 448 -29.59 35.32 -15.33
N ALA A 449 -30.43 35.61 -14.35
CA ALA A 449 -30.78 36.97 -13.93
C ALA A 449 -30.21 37.27 -12.52
N PRO A 450 -29.80 38.52 -12.23
CA PRO A 450 -29.20 38.88 -10.94
C PRO A 450 -30.23 38.72 -9.82
N VAL A 451 -29.96 37.86 -8.83
CA VAL A 451 -30.94 37.58 -7.73
C VAL A 451 -31.19 38.77 -6.84
N ARG A 452 -30.34 39.77 -6.82
CA ARG A 452 -30.56 41.03 -6.09
C ARG A 452 -31.73 41.83 -6.68
N GLU A 453 -32.04 41.57 -7.96
CA GLU A 453 -33.14 42.21 -8.66
C GLU A 453 -34.39 41.30 -8.75
N THR A 454 -34.20 40.01 -9.01
CA THR A 454 -35.26 39.05 -9.29
C THR A 454 -35.75 38.28 -8.06
N GLY A 455 -35.01 38.40 -6.95
CA GLY A 455 -35.23 37.60 -5.74
C GLY A 455 -34.59 36.25 -5.81
N GLY A 456 -34.35 35.69 -4.65
CA GLY A 456 -33.69 34.38 -4.45
C GLY A 456 -32.88 34.38 -3.17
N ALA A 457 -32.40 33.21 -2.76
CA ALA A 457 -31.59 33.07 -1.56
C ALA A 457 -30.73 31.80 -1.56
N ILE A 458 -29.62 31.85 -0.82
CA ILE A 458 -28.85 30.69 -0.41
C ILE A 458 -29.58 30.01 0.74
N VAL A 459 -29.98 28.77 0.58
CA VAL A 459 -30.73 28.00 1.59
C VAL A 459 -29.89 27.04 2.38
N GLU A 460 -28.73 26.62 1.84
CA GLU A 460 -27.83 25.69 2.50
C GLU A 460 -26.40 25.77 1.92
N VAL A 461 -25.38 25.54 2.78
CA VAL A 461 -23.98 25.34 2.40
C VAL A 461 -23.55 23.95 2.83
N ASN A 462 -23.05 23.16 1.90
CA ASN A 462 -22.70 21.76 2.12
C ASN A 462 -21.18 21.55 2.07
N ALA A 463 -20.58 20.95 3.12
CA ALA A 463 -19.15 20.72 3.26
C ALA A 463 -18.61 19.53 2.45
N ALA A 464 -19.46 18.59 2.04
CA ALA A 464 -19.04 17.40 1.27
C ALA A 464 -19.98 17.20 0.07
N PRO A 465 -19.98 18.13 -0.91
CA PRO A 465 -20.95 18.08 -2.01
C PRO A 465 -20.70 16.88 -2.93
N GLY A 466 -21.78 16.23 -3.38
CA GLY A 466 -21.70 15.20 -4.43
C GLY A 466 -21.44 15.83 -5.80
N PHE A 467 -20.58 15.20 -6.60
CA PHE A 467 -20.24 15.68 -7.95
C PHE A 467 -21.13 15.12 -9.06
N ARG A 468 -21.86 14.04 -8.79
CA ARG A 468 -22.61 13.26 -9.78
C ARG A 468 -23.52 14.10 -10.67
N MET A 469 -24.23 15.09 -10.10
CA MET A 469 -25.14 15.97 -10.85
C MET A 469 -24.43 16.88 -11.85
N HIS A 470 -23.15 17.17 -11.61
CA HIS A 470 -22.33 18.01 -12.48
C HIS A 470 -21.51 17.17 -13.47
N THR A 471 -21.02 16.01 -13.05
CA THR A 471 -20.22 15.12 -13.90
C THR A 471 -21.08 14.31 -14.87
N HIS A 472 -22.36 14.07 -14.51
CA HIS A 472 -23.31 13.32 -15.33
C HIS A 472 -24.69 14.00 -15.31
N PRO A 473 -24.79 15.24 -15.82
CA PRO A 473 -26.08 15.91 -15.92
C PRO A 473 -27.01 15.12 -16.85
N THR A 474 -28.34 15.18 -16.58
CA THR A 474 -29.32 14.54 -17.44
C THR A 474 -29.42 15.28 -18.76
N VAL A 475 -29.32 16.63 -18.69
CA VAL A 475 -29.35 17.55 -19.82
C VAL A 475 -28.17 18.53 -19.69
N GLY A 476 -27.51 18.83 -20.77
CA GLY A 476 -26.37 19.77 -20.83
C GLY A 476 -25.01 19.09 -20.91
N VAL A 477 -23.95 19.79 -20.53
CA VAL A 477 -22.55 19.37 -20.69
C VAL A 477 -21.96 18.85 -19.38
N PRO A 478 -21.38 17.64 -19.37
CA PRO A 478 -20.64 17.17 -18.19
C PRO A 478 -19.46 18.08 -17.81
N GLN A 479 -19.34 18.37 -16.52
CA GLN A 479 -18.28 19.21 -15.97
C GLN A 479 -17.17 18.36 -15.31
N PHE A 480 -15.89 18.69 -15.57
CA PHE A 480 -14.73 17.94 -15.07
C PHE A 480 -14.30 18.43 -13.68
N ILE A 481 -15.12 18.14 -12.67
CA ILE A 481 -14.96 18.66 -11.29
C ILE A 481 -13.74 18.08 -10.57
N ALA A 482 -13.34 16.85 -10.86
CA ALA A 482 -12.20 16.21 -10.20
C ALA A 482 -10.90 16.97 -10.42
N LYS A 483 -10.72 17.56 -11.63
CA LYS A 483 -9.51 18.30 -12.00
C LYS A 483 -9.23 19.48 -11.04
N PRO A 484 -10.12 20.44 -10.82
CA PRO A 484 -9.88 21.54 -9.89
C PRO A 484 -9.66 21.08 -8.44
N VAL A 485 -10.26 19.97 -8.00
CA VAL A 485 -10.01 19.42 -6.66
C VAL A 485 -8.60 18.86 -6.56
N VAL A 486 -8.12 18.15 -7.58
CA VAL A 486 -6.74 17.65 -7.61
C VAL A 486 -5.75 18.81 -7.79
N ASP A 487 -6.07 19.84 -8.60
CA ASP A 487 -5.25 21.07 -8.72
C ASP A 487 -5.12 21.80 -7.38
N LEU A 488 -6.18 21.84 -6.58
CA LEU A 488 -6.17 22.43 -5.24
C LEU A 488 -5.17 21.71 -4.32
N LEU A 489 -5.10 20.37 -4.38
CA LEU A 489 -4.20 19.55 -3.54
C LEU A 489 -2.79 19.48 -4.10
N PHE A 490 -2.67 19.34 -5.41
CA PHE A 490 -1.42 19.24 -6.19
C PHE A 490 -1.48 20.21 -7.36
N PRO A 491 -1.09 21.46 -7.15
CA PRO A 491 -0.96 22.43 -8.25
C PRO A 491 -0.09 21.86 -9.39
N PRO A 492 -0.31 22.28 -10.64
CA PRO A 492 0.49 21.78 -11.77
C PRO A 492 1.99 21.88 -11.51
N GLY A 493 2.71 20.75 -11.65
CA GLY A 493 4.13 20.65 -11.38
C GLY A 493 4.50 20.41 -9.91
N ALA A 494 3.56 20.40 -8.98
CA ALA A 494 3.83 20.04 -7.58
C ALA A 494 4.19 18.55 -7.46
N PRO A 495 5.20 18.22 -6.64
CA PRO A 495 5.56 16.82 -6.42
C PRO A 495 4.49 16.08 -5.62
N SER A 496 4.27 14.81 -5.97
CA SER A 496 3.34 13.91 -5.27
C SER A 496 4.01 12.66 -4.74
N ARG A 497 5.26 12.41 -5.14
CA ARG A 497 6.03 11.21 -4.82
C ARG A 497 7.32 11.55 -4.11
N VAL A 498 7.70 10.74 -3.14
CA VAL A 498 9.05 10.76 -2.58
C VAL A 498 9.96 9.86 -3.42
N PRO A 499 11.24 10.23 -3.63
CA PRO A 499 12.19 9.34 -4.29
C PRO A 499 12.36 8.04 -3.50
N ILE A 500 12.35 6.90 -4.21
CA ILE A 500 12.49 5.57 -3.62
C ILE A 500 13.73 4.90 -4.17
N ILE A 501 14.66 4.52 -3.29
CA ILE A 501 15.75 3.58 -3.61
C ILE A 501 15.42 2.22 -2.99
N ALA A 502 15.27 1.20 -3.83
CA ALA A 502 14.97 -0.15 -3.41
C ALA A 502 16.21 -1.04 -3.52
N VAL A 503 16.60 -1.70 -2.43
CA VAL A 503 17.81 -2.52 -2.34
C VAL A 503 17.44 -3.97 -2.11
N THR A 504 17.88 -4.85 -3.02
CA THR A 504 17.70 -6.31 -2.89
C THR A 504 19.04 -7.04 -3.13
N GLY A 505 19.06 -8.31 -2.87
CA GLY A 505 20.21 -9.22 -3.03
C GLY A 505 20.14 -10.37 -2.05
N THR A 506 21.12 -11.28 -2.09
CA THR A 506 21.26 -12.31 -1.06
C THR A 506 21.96 -11.70 0.16
N ASN A 507 23.12 -11.15 0.00
CA ASN A 507 23.94 -10.52 1.05
C ASN A 507 24.15 -9.03 0.78
N GLY A 508 24.44 -8.23 1.81
CA GLY A 508 24.78 -6.81 1.71
C GLY A 508 23.61 -5.83 1.67
N LYS A 509 22.35 -6.28 1.60
CA LYS A 509 21.17 -5.42 1.52
C LYS A 509 21.11 -4.36 2.62
N THR A 510 21.12 -4.78 3.87
CA THR A 510 20.98 -3.91 5.05
C THR A 510 22.10 -2.89 5.13
N THR A 511 23.35 -3.32 4.94
CA THR A 511 24.52 -2.43 4.97
C THR A 511 24.45 -1.39 3.85
N THR A 512 24.12 -1.81 2.62
CA THR A 512 23.97 -0.91 1.48
C THR A 512 22.81 0.08 1.71
N SER A 513 21.66 -0.38 2.21
CA SER A 513 20.51 0.49 2.53
C SER A 513 20.88 1.54 3.59
N ARG A 514 21.63 1.14 4.62
CA ARG A 514 22.09 2.05 5.68
C ARG A 514 23.12 3.06 5.19
N MET A 515 24.06 2.65 4.32
CA MET A 515 25.01 3.57 3.67
C MET A 515 24.28 4.62 2.84
N ILE A 516 23.31 4.20 2.03
CA ILE A 516 22.48 5.10 1.23
C ILE A 516 21.71 6.08 2.14
N ALA A 517 21.02 5.55 3.15
CA ALA A 517 20.27 6.37 4.12
C ALA A 517 21.17 7.40 4.81
N HIS A 518 22.39 7.00 5.20
CA HIS A 518 23.37 7.87 5.84
C HIS A 518 23.82 9.00 4.90
N ILE A 519 24.06 8.73 3.62
CA ILE A 519 24.41 9.74 2.61
C ILE A 519 23.29 10.76 2.48
N PHE A 520 22.04 10.33 2.30
CA PHE A 520 20.92 11.25 2.12
C PHE A 520 20.52 12.00 3.39
N LYS A 521 20.72 11.40 4.57
CA LYS A 521 20.65 12.12 5.84
C LYS A 521 21.65 13.28 5.88
N GLY A 522 22.91 13.05 5.45
CA GLY A 522 23.93 14.08 5.34
C GLY A 522 23.54 15.26 4.43
N LEU A 523 22.67 15.00 3.45
CA LEU A 523 22.05 15.99 2.58
C LEU A 523 20.81 16.68 3.21
N GLY A 524 20.51 16.43 4.48
CA GLY A 524 19.36 17.01 5.20
C GLY A 524 18.01 16.37 4.89
N ARG A 525 17.99 15.22 4.20
CA ARG A 525 16.74 14.50 3.89
C ARG A 525 16.18 13.80 5.12
N LYS A 526 14.85 13.82 5.23
CA LYS A 526 14.08 13.06 6.22
C LYS A 526 13.86 11.64 5.70
N VAL A 527 14.87 10.78 5.92
CA VAL A 527 14.87 9.43 5.34
C VAL A 527 13.93 8.51 6.09
N GLY A 528 13.03 7.85 5.35
CA GLY A 528 12.30 6.66 5.79
C GLY A 528 12.99 5.40 5.27
N MET A 529 13.36 4.47 6.16
CA MET A 529 14.06 3.25 5.78
C MET A 529 13.36 2.02 6.33
N THR A 530 13.25 0.99 5.48
CA THR A 530 12.88 -0.37 5.91
C THR A 530 14.10 -1.29 5.88
N SER A 531 14.21 -2.19 6.85
CA SER A 531 15.29 -3.17 6.91
C SER A 531 14.86 -4.44 7.66
N THR A 532 15.71 -5.48 7.64
CA THR A 532 15.52 -6.68 8.49
C THR A 532 15.54 -6.36 9.99
N ASP A 533 16.10 -5.22 10.39
CA ASP A 533 16.20 -4.80 11.80
C ASP A 533 15.01 -3.92 12.23
N GLY A 534 14.24 -3.38 11.28
CA GLY A 534 13.07 -2.57 11.57
C GLY A 534 12.75 -1.47 10.55
N VAL A 535 11.79 -0.62 10.93
CA VAL A 535 11.44 0.64 10.25
C VAL A 535 12.07 1.80 10.99
N VAL A 536 12.85 2.61 10.27
CA VAL A 536 13.46 3.84 10.79
C VAL A 536 12.86 5.03 10.05
N ILE A 537 12.37 6.03 10.80
CA ILE A 537 11.85 7.28 10.26
C ILE A 537 12.63 8.43 10.87
N ASP A 538 13.35 9.18 10.05
CA ASP A 538 14.13 10.35 10.50
C ASP A 538 14.98 9.99 11.75
N GLU A 539 15.80 8.94 11.62
CA GLU A 539 16.71 8.37 12.63
C GLU A 539 16.05 7.61 13.79
N ARG A 540 14.75 7.66 13.94
CA ARG A 540 14.05 6.95 15.02
C ARG A 540 13.62 5.57 14.56
N LEU A 541 13.99 4.55 15.32
CA LEU A 541 13.45 3.21 15.14
C LEU A 541 11.99 3.19 15.61
N VAL A 542 11.06 3.02 14.66
CA VAL A 542 9.61 3.03 14.90
C VAL A 542 9.09 1.61 15.16
N ILE A 543 9.64 0.63 14.43
CA ILE A 543 9.31 -0.78 14.60
C ILE A 543 10.62 -1.57 14.65
N LYS A 544 10.77 -2.44 15.64
CA LYS A 544 11.87 -3.39 15.78
C LYS A 544 11.37 -4.79 15.40
N ALA A 545 11.47 -5.14 14.12
CA ALA A 545 11.11 -6.45 13.56
C ALA A 545 11.66 -6.57 12.14
N ASP A 546 11.62 -7.76 11.53
CA ASP A 546 11.89 -7.87 10.09
C ASP A 546 10.85 -7.07 9.29
N ALA A 547 11.27 -5.90 8.84
CA ALA A 547 10.47 -4.91 8.15
C ALA A 547 10.80 -4.81 6.64
N SER A 548 11.46 -5.81 6.06
CA SER A 548 11.85 -5.85 4.65
C SER A 548 10.70 -6.22 3.68
N GLY A 549 9.46 -6.01 4.10
CA GLY A 549 8.25 -6.38 3.38
C GLY A 549 7.34 -5.20 3.03
N PRO A 550 6.28 -5.43 2.21
CA PRO A 550 5.43 -4.39 1.63
C PRO A 550 4.64 -3.58 2.65
N LYS A 551 4.22 -4.17 3.78
CA LYS A 551 3.52 -3.43 4.85
C LYS A 551 4.39 -2.32 5.42
N SER A 552 5.67 -2.60 5.62
CA SER A 552 6.65 -1.62 6.12
C SER A 552 6.96 -0.54 5.08
N ALA A 553 7.04 -0.91 3.80
CA ALA A 553 7.19 0.06 2.71
C ALA A 553 6.01 1.04 2.68
N ARG A 554 4.77 0.55 2.78
CA ARG A 554 3.58 1.40 2.86
C ARG A 554 3.61 2.32 4.09
N MET A 555 4.06 1.82 5.25
CA MET A 555 4.19 2.63 6.47
C MET A 555 5.15 3.82 6.26
N VAL A 556 6.29 3.60 5.63
CA VAL A 556 7.24 4.67 5.28
C VAL A 556 6.59 5.69 4.36
N LEU A 557 5.90 5.24 3.29
CA LEU A 557 5.27 6.12 2.30
C LEU A 557 4.03 6.86 2.82
N MET A 558 3.41 6.36 3.90
CA MET A 558 2.31 7.02 4.60
C MET A 558 2.77 8.12 5.56
N ASN A 559 4.04 8.10 5.97
CA ASN A 559 4.51 8.99 7.02
C ASN A 559 4.81 10.40 6.47
N PRO A 560 4.11 11.44 6.95
CA PRO A 560 4.23 12.81 6.42
C PRO A 560 5.58 13.50 6.71
N ARG A 561 6.48 12.85 7.45
CA ARG A 561 7.84 13.37 7.69
C ARG A 561 8.84 12.92 6.64
N VAL A 562 8.54 11.85 5.91
CA VAL A 562 9.47 11.23 4.95
C VAL A 562 9.49 12.02 3.66
N ASP A 563 10.66 12.50 3.25
CA ASP A 563 10.92 13.15 1.95
C ASP A 563 11.84 12.33 1.05
N PHE A 564 12.38 11.21 1.56
CA PHE A 564 13.21 10.27 0.84
C PHE A 564 13.06 8.85 1.41
N ALA A 565 12.95 7.83 0.58
CA ALA A 565 12.71 6.46 1.02
C ALA A 565 13.82 5.51 0.57
N VAL A 566 14.33 4.69 1.51
CA VAL A 566 15.27 3.59 1.25
C VAL A 566 14.62 2.29 1.69
N MET A 567 14.29 1.43 0.72
CA MET A 567 13.55 0.20 0.96
C MET A 567 14.46 -1.01 0.83
N GLU A 568 14.78 -1.68 1.94
CA GLU A 568 15.33 -3.03 1.86
C GLU A 568 14.20 -3.98 1.44
N VAL A 569 14.42 -4.72 0.35
CA VAL A 569 13.42 -5.63 -0.23
C VAL A 569 13.92 -7.07 -0.16
N ALA A 570 13.34 -7.85 0.74
CA ALA A 570 13.64 -9.27 0.87
C ALA A 570 12.76 -10.13 -0.06
N ARG A 571 13.32 -11.26 -0.49
CA ARG A 571 12.63 -12.29 -1.27
C ARG A 571 11.27 -12.67 -0.67
N GLY A 572 11.22 -12.86 0.66
CA GLY A 572 10.01 -13.29 1.36
C GLY A 572 8.85 -12.29 1.23
N GLY A 573 9.15 -10.99 1.23
CA GLY A 573 8.17 -9.93 1.01
C GLY A 573 7.58 -9.98 -0.40
N ILE A 574 8.45 -10.03 -1.42
CA ILE A 574 8.04 -10.11 -2.83
C ILE A 574 7.11 -11.30 -3.09
N LEU A 575 7.46 -12.48 -2.53
CA LEU A 575 6.70 -13.72 -2.72
C LEU A 575 5.37 -13.74 -1.95
N ARG A 576 5.21 -12.92 -0.92
CA ARG A 576 3.97 -12.86 -0.13
C ARG A 576 2.97 -11.84 -0.65
N GLU A 577 3.42 -10.62 -0.93
CA GLU A 577 2.52 -9.49 -1.19
C GLU A 577 3.04 -8.52 -2.26
N GLY A 578 4.17 -8.80 -2.94
CA GLY A 578 4.81 -7.90 -3.90
C GLY A 578 5.64 -6.80 -3.22
N LEU A 579 5.82 -5.66 -3.90
CA LEU A 579 6.63 -4.54 -3.38
C LEU A 579 5.86 -3.64 -2.39
N GLY A 580 4.54 -3.55 -2.50
CA GLY A 580 3.70 -2.66 -1.68
C GLY A 580 3.69 -1.20 -2.15
N TYR A 581 4.34 -0.90 -3.27
CA TYR A 581 4.34 0.36 -4.01
C TYR A 581 4.44 0.05 -5.51
N ASP A 582 4.17 1.02 -6.37
CA ASP A 582 4.07 0.81 -7.81
C ASP A 582 5.41 0.87 -8.55
N ARG A 583 6.34 1.76 -8.12
CA ARG A 583 7.66 1.91 -8.76
C ARG A 583 8.71 2.44 -7.78
N ASN A 584 9.98 2.25 -8.12
CA ASN A 584 11.13 2.84 -7.45
C ASN A 584 12.04 3.57 -8.45
N ASP A 585 12.57 4.72 -8.04
CA ASP A 585 13.42 5.56 -8.92
C ASP A 585 14.79 4.93 -9.15
N VAL A 586 15.30 4.22 -8.12
CA VAL A 586 16.56 3.49 -8.20
C VAL A 586 16.37 2.09 -7.62
N ALA A 587 16.74 1.06 -8.40
CA ALA A 587 16.88 -0.31 -7.94
C ALA A 587 18.35 -0.62 -7.69
N VAL A 588 18.67 -1.31 -6.59
CA VAL A 588 20.01 -1.82 -6.31
C VAL A 588 19.96 -3.33 -6.14
N VAL A 589 20.79 -4.07 -6.88
CA VAL A 589 20.92 -5.52 -6.72
C VAL A 589 22.37 -5.87 -6.39
N THR A 590 22.61 -6.31 -5.15
CA THR A 590 23.95 -6.56 -4.65
C THR A 590 24.54 -7.87 -5.19
N ASN A 591 23.82 -8.98 -5.06
CA ASN A 591 24.24 -10.31 -5.54
C ASN A 591 23.09 -11.32 -5.50
N VAL A 592 23.30 -12.47 -6.17
CA VAL A 592 22.41 -13.64 -6.12
C VAL A 592 23.25 -14.88 -5.78
N ALA A 593 23.13 -15.36 -4.56
CA ALA A 593 23.82 -16.55 -4.09
C ALA A 593 22.83 -17.57 -3.50
N PRO A 594 23.19 -18.86 -3.37
CA PRO A 594 22.33 -19.87 -2.76
C PRO A 594 21.93 -19.46 -1.34
N ASP A 595 20.65 -19.23 -1.15
CA ASP A 595 20.05 -18.95 0.15
C ASP A 595 18.53 -19.14 0.07
N HIS A 596 17.96 -19.82 1.06
CA HIS A 596 16.53 -20.18 1.09
C HIS A 596 16.03 -20.96 -0.16
N LEU A 597 16.88 -21.71 -0.84
CA LEU A 597 16.47 -22.60 -1.92
C LEU A 597 15.67 -23.79 -1.35
N GLY A 598 14.73 -24.33 -2.15
CA GLY A 598 13.80 -25.37 -1.72
C GLY A 598 12.55 -24.84 -0.98
N LEU A 599 12.44 -23.51 -0.75
CA LEU A 599 11.33 -22.91 -0.05
C LEU A 599 10.41 -22.13 -1.01
N ARG A 600 9.10 -22.37 -0.89
CA ARG A 600 8.06 -21.66 -1.67
C ARG A 600 8.23 -21.79 -3.18
N GLY A 601 8.68 -22.96 -3.67
CA GLY A 601 8.83 -23.24 -5.09
C GLY A 601 10.03 -22.54 -5.76
N ILE A 602 11.00 -22.03 -4.97
CA ILE A 602 12.24 -21.45 -5.47
C ILE A 602 13.38 -22.42 -5.20
N ASP A 603 13.74 -23.20 -6.21
CA ASP A 603 14.71 -24.32 -6.10
C ASP A 603 16.06 -24.00 -6.75
N THR A 604 16.10 -23.02 -7.64
CA THR A 604 17.28 -22.65 -8.42
C THR A 604 17.68 -21.20 -8.28
N LEU A 605 18.96 -20.89 -8.51
CA LEU A 605 19.47 -19.52 -8.55
C LEU A 605 18.76 -18.66 -9.61
N ALA A 606 18.42 -19.24 -10.75
CA ALA A 606 17.72 -18.55 -11.81
C ALA A 606 16.30 -18.09 -11.36
N GLN A 607 15.58 -18.95 -10.62
CA GLN A 607 14.29 -18.58 -10.02
C GLN A 607 14.47 -17.51 -8.93
N LEU A 608 15.49 -17.64 -8.07
CA LEU A 608 15.79 -16.63 -7.07
C LEU A 608 16.14 -15.27 -7.70
N ALA A 609 16.92 -15.29 -8.78
CA ALA A 609 17.26 -14.10 -9.56
C ALA A 609 15.99 -13.46 -10.17
N ALA A 610 15.06 -14.27 -10.68
CA ALA A 610 13.79 -13.78 -11.23
C ALA A 610 12.93 -13.08 -10.16
N VAL A 611 12.88 -13.62 -8.93
CA VAL A 611 12.19 -12.95 -7.80
C VAL A 611 12.83 -11.58 -7.49
N LYS A 612 14.16 -11.54 -7.37
CA LYS A 612 14.87 -10.28 -7.07
C LYS A 612 14.76 -9.26 -8.20
N ALA A 613 14.65 -9.71 -9.45
CA ALA A 613 14.50 -8.84 -10.61
C ALA A 613 13.22 -8.01 -10.61
N VAL A 614 12.21 -8.35 -9.81
CA VAL A 614 10.97 -7.55 -9.65
C VAL A 614 11.29 -6.11 -9.26
N VAL A 615 12.32 -5.89 -8.41
CA VAL A 615 12.77 -4.54 -8.03
C VAL A 615 13.32 -3.76 -9.24
N VAL A 616 13.99 -4.47 -10.17
CA VAL A 616 14.55 -3.89 -11.40
C VAL A 616 13.45 -3.61 -12.43
N GLU A 617 12.46 -4.49 -12.52
CA GLU A 617 11.28 -4.32 -13.38
C GLU A 617 10.43 -3.10 -12.97
N ALA A 618 10.46 -2.73 -11.67
CA ALA A 618 9.75 -1.60 -11.11
C ALA A 618 10.43 -0.24 -11.37
N VAL A 619 11.57 -0.21 -12.07
CA VAL A 619 12.28 1.03 -12.43
C VAL A 619 11.60 1.67 -13.65
N PRO A 620 11.16 2.94 -13.59
CA PRO A 620 10.58 3.65 -14.72
C PRO A 620 11.68 4.04 -15.74
N LYS A 621 11.26 4.50 -16.93
CA LYS A 621 12.17 4.87 -18.02
C LYS A 621 13.20 5.96 -17.66
N ASN A 622 12.86 6.85 -16.76
CA ASN A 622 13.72 7.91 -16.24
C ASN A 622 14.46 7.54 -14.94
N GLY A 623 14.32 6.28 -14.50
CA GLY A 623 14.99 5.76 -13.31
C GLY A 623 16.26 4.97 -13.63
N PHE A 624 16.85 4.36 -12.60
CA PHE A 624 18.15 3.69 -12.69
C PHE A 624 18.15 2.31 -12.02
N ALA A 625 18.92 1.37 -12.60
CA ALA A 625 19.23 0.11 -11.93
C ALA A 625 20.73 0.00 -11.69
N VAL A 626 21.14 -0.04 -10.42
CA VAL A 626 22.52 -0.22 -9.95
C VAL A 626 22.77 -1.71 -9.76
N LEU A 627 23.52 -2.30 -10.66
CA LEU A 627 23.66 -3.73 -10.79
C LEU A 627 25.12 -4.19 -10.63
N ASN A 628 25.32 -5.28 -9.91
CA ASN A 628 26.64 -5.90 -9.74
C ASN A 628 27.08 -6.59 -11.04
N ALA A 629 28.13 -6.08 -11.66
CA ALA A 629 28.67 -6.66 -12.87
C ALA A 629 29.45 -7.95 -12.62
N ASP A 630 29.92 -8.20 -11.41
CA ASP A 630 30.67 -9.40 -11.03
C ASP A 630 29.76 -10.65 -10.95
N ASP A 631 28.44 -10.44 -10.77
CA ASP A 631 27.46 -11.52 -10.65
C ASP A 631 26.72 -11.74 -11.99
N PRO A 632 26.84 -12.92 -12.62
CA PRO A 632 26.21 -13.21 -13.91
C PRO A 632 24.68 -13.19 -13.86
N HIS A 633 24.05 -13.59 -12.73
CA HIS A 633 22.61 -13.53 -12.57
C HIS A 633 22.12 -12.09 -12.47
N VAL A 634 22.87 -11.23 -11.78
CA VAL A 634 22.56 -9.79 -11.69
C VAL A 634 22.78 -9.10 -13.02
N ARG A 635 23.88 -9.42 -13.74
CA ARG A 635 24.12 -8.90 -15.11
C ARG A 635 22.96 -9.20 -16.06
N ALA A 636 22.37 -10.38 -15.96
CA ALA A 636 21.22 -10.76 -16.81
C ALA A 636 19.98 -9.91 -16.57
N MET A 637 19.80 -9.33 -15.37
CA MET A 637 18.63 -8.50 -15.01
C MET A 637 18.54 -7.19 -15.81
N ARG A 638 19.65 -6.73 -16.44
CA ARG A 638 19.64 -5.54 -17.31
C ARG A 638 18.53 -5.54 -18.36
N ARG A 639 18.15 -6.75 -18.84
CA ARG A 639 17.11 -6.92 -19.88
C ARG A 639 15.70 -6.62 -19.37
N LYS A 640 15.53 -6.54 -18.06
CA LYS A 640 14.25 -6.29 -17.39
C LYS A 640 14.09 -4.85 -16.94
N CYS A 641 15.18 -4.05 -17.00
CA CYS A 641 15.15 -2.64 -16.63
C CYS A 641 14.63 -1.79 -17.77
N SER A 642 13.65 -0.95 -17.48
CA SER A 642 13.16 0.07 -18.44
C SER A 642 14.01 1.35 -18.41
N GLY A 643 14.71 1.60 -17.31
CA GLY A 643 15.57 2.77 -17.10
C GLY A 643 17.04 2.53 -17.47
N GLU A 644 17.91 3.43 -17.03
CA GLU A 644 19.36 3.35 -17.26
C GLU A 644 20.04 2.38 -16.31
N ILE A 645 21.13 1.76 -16.76
CA ILE A 645 21.96 0.86 -15.94
C ILE A 645 23.17 1.62 -15.42
N VAL A 646 23.42 1.44 -14.12
CA VAL A 646 24.67 1.82 -13.45
C VAL A 646 25.36 0.53 -12.99
N TRP A 647 26.48 0.18 -13.59
CA TRP A 647 27.24 -1.00 -13.17
C TRP A 647 28.12 -0.69 -11.97
N PHE A 648 28.25 -1.63 -11.04
CA PHE A 648 29.34 -1.60 -10.06
C PHE A 648 30.14 -2.90 -10.11
N THR A 649 31.46 -2.82 -9.87
CA THR A 649 32.37 -3.96 -9.96
C THR A 649 33.62 -3.80 -9.09
N LEU A 650 34.05 -4.92 -8.50
CA LEU A 650 35.36 -5.07 -7.87
C LEU A 650 36.43 -5.60 -8.83
N ALA A 651 36.06 -5.91 -10.07
CA ALA A 651 36.94 -6.52 -11.05
C ALA A 651 38.10 -5.60 -11.41
N SER A 652 39.30 -6.21 -11.48
CA SER A 652 40.55 -5.52 -11.82
C SER A 652 40.56 -5.04 -13.27
N PRO A 653 41.29 -3.95 -13.58
CA PRO A 653 41.51 -3.53 -14.96
C PRO A 653 42.05 -4.68 -15.83
N GLY A 654 41.57 -4.78 -17.07
CA GLY A 654 41.93 -5.82 -18.01
C GLY A 654 41.23 -7.18 -17.84
N SER A 655 40.35 -7.33 -16.82
CA SER A 655 39.49 -8.50 -16.69
C SER A 655 38.28 -8.39 -17.63
N GLU A 656 37.69 -9.52 -18.06
CA GLU A 656 36.51 -9.58 -18.92
C GLU A 656 35.34 -8.73 -18.37
N VAL A 657 35.10 -8.81 -17.07
CA VAL A 657 34.01 -8.03 -16.39
C VAL A 657 34.33 -6.54 -16.47
N ARG A 658 35.61 -6.15 -16.23
CA ARG A 658 36.00 -4.74 -16.29
C ARG A 658 35.89 -4.18 -17.72
N GLU A 659 36.32 -4.94 -18.72
CA GLU A 659 36.18 -4.55 -20.13
C GLU A 659 34.70 -4.40 -20.55
N PHE A 660 33.84 -5.29 -20.06
CA PHE A 660 32.39 -5.17 -20.23
C PHE A 660 31.84 -3.85 -19.67
N VAL A 661 32.24 -3.47 -18.47
CA VAL A 661 31.85 -2.21 -17.79
C VAL A 661 32.42 -1.00 -18.53
N ASP A 662 33.71 -1.06 -18.92
CA ASP A 662 34.37 0.01 -19.68
C ASP A 662 33.71 0.24 -21.05
N ALA A 663 33.33 -0.86 -21.72
CA ALA A 663 32.57 -0.77 -22.98
C ALA A 663 31.18 -0.13 -22.81
N HIS A 664 30.52 -0.37 -21.67
CA HIS A 664 29.27 0.32 -21.32
C HIS A 664 29.50 1.83 -21.15
N CYS A 665 30.53 2.22 -20.42
CA CYS A 665 30.89 3.62 -20.21
C CYS A 665 31.27 4.32 -21.52
N ARG A 666 32.05 3.66 -22.41
CA ARG A 666 32.39 4.23 -23.73
C ARG A 666 31.14 4.56 -24.58
N ARG A 667 30.01 3.88 -24.36
CA ARG A 667 28.71 4.15 -25.01
C ARG A 667 27.86 5.19 -24.28
N GLY A 668 28.43 5.91 -23.31
CA GLY A 668 27.76 6.95 -22.54
C GLY A 668 27.15 6.47 -21.22
N GLY A 669 27.28 5.19 -20.87
CA GLY A 669 26.72 4.61 -19.64
C GLY A 669 27.46 5.07 -18.36
N ARG A 670 26.96 4.56 -17.22
CA ARG A 670 27.46 4.91 -15.87
C ARG A 670 28.00 3.67 -15.17
N ALA A 671 29.07 3.86 -14.39
CA ALA A 671 29.62 2.78 -13.56
C ALA A 671 30.32 3.31 -12.31
N VAL A 672 30.50 2.43 -11.32
CA VAL A 672 31.31 2.63 -10.13
C VAL A 672 32.25 1.44 -9.99
N TYR A 673 33.53 1.71 -9.87
CA TYR A 673 34.52 0.66 -9.85
C TYR A 673 35.78 1.04 -9.04
N LEU A 674 36.71 0.07 -8.87
CA LEU A 674 37.97 0.31 -8.24
C LEU A 674 39.05 0.59 -9.28
N ASP A 675 39.86 1.61 -8.99
CA ASP A 675 41.08 1.91 -9.73
C ASP A 675 42.27 1.67 -8.79
N PRO A 676 43.06 0.61 -9.01
CA PRO A 676 44.22 0.33 -8.18
C PRO A 676 45.33 1.35 -8.44
N THR A 677 45.88 1.90 -7.37
CA THR A 677 46.92 2.89 -7.39
C THR A 677 48.04 2.50 -6.40
N GLU A 678 49.20 3.15 -6.44
CA GLU A 678 50.27 2.97 -5.48
C GLU A 678 49.85 3.23 -4.02
N ARG A 679 48.82 4.06 -3.81
CA ARG A 679 48.32 4.42 -2.48
C ARG A 679 47.14 3.56 -2.01
N GLY A 680 46.75 2.54 -2.80
CA GLY A 680 45.62 1.67 -2.55
C GLY A 680 44.52 1.79 -3.60
N ASP A 681 43.39 1.16 -3.36
CA ASP A 681 42.24 1.16 -4.29
C ASP A 681 41.42 2.45 -4.18
N MET A 682 41.26 3.17 -5.29
CA MET A 682 40.40 4.36 -5.41
C MET A 682 39.02 3.96 -5.94
N ILE A 683 37.96 4.38 -5.28
CA ILE A 683 36.61 4.29 -5.82
C ILE A 683 36.44 5.39 -6.86
N VAL A 684 36.05 5.00 -8.07
CA VAL A 684 35.80 5.91 -9.20
C VAL A 684 34.36 5.77 -9.65
N ILE A 685 33.68 6.90 -9.83
CA ILE A 685 32.40 7.00 -10.52
C ILE A 685 32.67 7.47 -11.94
N GLN A 686 32.16 6.75 -12.93
CA GLN A 686 32.32 7.11 -14.35
C GLN A 686 30.95 7.34 -15.01
N HIS A 687 30.84 8.41 -15.80
CA HIS A 687 29.72 8.67 -16.67
C HIS A 687 30.25 9.01 -18.07
N GLY A 688 29.98 8.14 -19.02
CA GLY A 688 30.54 8.25 -20.33
C GLY A 688 32.07 8.22 -20.32
N ARG A 689 32.71 9.27 -20.81
CA ARG A 689 34.18 9.44 -20.79
C ARG A 689 34.71 10.13 -19.52
N ARG A 690 33.84 10.65 -18.66
CA ARG A 690 34.25 11.39 -17.46
C ARG A 690 34.36 10.46 -16.28
N ALA A 691 35.59 10.19 -15.85
CA ALA A 691 35.91 9.48 -14.62
C ALA A 691 36.12 10.48 -13.47
N MET A 692 35.56 10.22 -12.30
CA MET A 692 35.54 11.08 -11.12
C MET A 692 36.00 10.26 -9.91
N GLN A 693 37.16 10.62 -9.34
CA GLN A 693 37.68 10.00 -8.13
C GLN A 693 36.79 10.36 -6.92
N LEU A 694 36.33 9.35 -6.21
CA LEU A 694 35.43 9.53 -5.09
C LEU A 694 36.16 9.45 -3.74
N ALA A 695 36.71 8.30 -3.39
CA ALA A 695 37.37 8.07 -2.11
C ALA A 695 38.33 6.86 -2.18
N TRP A 696 39.37 6.88 -1.37
CA TRP A 696 40.20 5.72 -1.13
C TRP A 696 39.44 4.70 -0.27
N THR A 697 39.51 3.42 -0.61
CA THR A 697 38.82 2.35 0.16
C THR A 697 39.32 2.28 1.60
N HIS A 698 40.62 2.44 1.84
CA HIS A 698 41.21 2.41 3.18
C HIS A 698 40.78 3.60 4.09
N LEU A 699 40.22 4.66 3.53
CA LEU A 699 39.67 5.79 4.28
C LEU A 699 38.16 5.61 4.65
N LEU A 700 37.53 4.52 4.23
CA LEU A 700 36.17 4.18 4.58
C LEU A 700 36.16 3.29 5.81
N PRO A 701 35.69 3.77 6.98
CA PRO A 701 35.76 2.99 8.24
C PRO A 701 35.10 1.61 8.13
N SER A 702 33.99 1.51 7.41
CA SER A 702 33.25 0.26 7.20
C SER A 702 34.03 -0.82 6.43
N THR A 703 35.14 -0.47 5.78
CA THR A 703 35.95 -1.40 4.98
C THR A 703 37.16 -1.99 5.75
N PHE A 704 37.39 -1.51 6.99
CA PHE A 704 38.56 -1.94 7.80
C PHE A 704 39.88 -1.86 7.01
N GLY A 705 40.18 -0.64 6.55
CA GLY A 705 41.37 -0.41 5.76
C GLY A 705 41.35 -1.01 4.34
N GLY A 706 40.15 -1.31 3.81
CA GLY A 706 39.96 -1.94 2.50
C GLY A 706 39.97 -3.46 2.51
N THR A 707 40.17 -4.08 3.69
CA THR A 707 40.25 -5.56 3.83
C THR A 707 38.87 -6.21 3.69
N ALA A 708 37.81 -5.58 4.15
CA ALA A 708 36.43 -6.05 4.01
C ALA A 708 35.88 -5.77 2.59
N ARG A 709 36.31 -6.60 1.61
CA ARG A 709 35.96 -6.44 0.18
C ARG A 709 34.49 -6.43 -0.08
N PHE A 710 33.70 -7.21 0.67
CA PHE A 710 32.23 -7.18 0.57
C PHE A 710 31.62 -5.83 0.99
N ASN A 711 32.21 -5.13 1.97
CA ASN A 711 31.79 -3.77 2.34
C ASN A 711 32.29 -2.73 1.33
N VAL A 712 33.41 -2.97 0.66
CA VAL A 712 33.81 -2.17 -0.50
C VAL A 712 32.76 -2.30 -1.60
N ALA A 713 32.29 -3.51 -1.93
CA ALA A 713 31.22 -3.73 -2.90
C ALA A 713 29.91 -3.03 -2.49
N ASN A 714 29.54 -3.11 -1.20
CA ASN A 714 28.38 -2.38 -0.66
C ASN A 714 28.53 -0.86 -0.81
N ALA A 715 29.74 -0.33 -0.59
CA ALA A 715 30.06 1.09 -0.78
C ALA A 715 29.99 1.52 -2.25
N LEU A 716 30.46 0.67 -3.19
CA LEU A 716 30.29 0.92 -4.64
C LEU A 716 28.81 0.97 -5.04
N ALA A 717 28.01 0.02 -4.55
CA ALA A 717 26.58 -0.03 -4.79
C ALA A 717 25.87 1.19 -4.22
N ALA A 718 26.20 1.59 -2.98
CA ALA A 718 25.64 2.78 -2.32
C ALA A 718 26.06 4.07 -3.05
N ALA A 719 27.32 4.19 -3.46
CA ALA A 719 27.81 5.34 -4.25
C ALA A 719 27.05 5.43 -5.60
N GLY A 720 26.90 4.29 -6.29
CA GLY A 720 26.17 4.24 -7.55
C GLY A 720 24.70 4.64 -7.39
N ALA A 721 24.05 4.17 -6.33
CA ALA A 721 22.67 4.51 -6.02
C ALA A 721 22.50 5.99 -5.67
N ALA A 722 23.37 6.53 -4.82
CA ALA A 722 23.33 7.94 -4.45
C ALA A 722 23.61 8.85 -5.65
N PHE A 723 24.59 8.49 -6.50
CA PHE A 723 24.88 9.23 -7.74
C PHE A 723 23.70 9.18 -8.73
N ALA A 724 23.07 8.02 -8.91
CA ALA A 724 21.90 7.84 -9.74
C ALA A 724 20.71 8.68 -9.26
N ALA A 725 20.55 8.81 -7.94
CA ALA A 725 19.50 9.63 -7.32
C ALA A 725 19.88 11.12 -7.22
N GLY A 726 20.98 11.55 -7.83
CA GLY A 726 21.38 12.95 -7.96
C GLY A 726 22.15 13.56 -6.79
N ALA A 727 22.68 12.72 -5.86
CA ALA A 727 23.52 13.23 -4.78
C ALA A 727 24.86 13.78 -5.33
N PRO A 728 25.32 14.95 -4.85
CA PRO A 728 26.62 15.51 -5.22
C PRO A 728 27.77 14.61 -4.77
N LEU A 729 28.85 14.56 -5.57
CA LEU A 729 30.01 13.70 -5.27
C LEU A 729 30.66 13.99 -3.91
N HIS A 730 30.66 15.27 -3.49
CA HIS A 730 31.20 15.64 -2.18
C HIS A 730 30.43 14.95 -1.06
N ASP A 731 29.09 14.98 -1.13
CA ASP A 731 28.23 14.41 -0.09
C ASP A 731 28.25 12.88 -0.10
N ILE A 732 28.35 12.25 -1.29
CA ILE A 732 28.57 10.80 -1.39
C ILE A 732 29.89 10.42 -0.71
N ARG A 733 30.98 11.15 -1.00
CA ARG A 733 32.29 10.96 -0.37
C ARG A 733 32.21 11.10 1.14
N GLN A 734 31.62 12.20 1.61
CA GLN A 734 31.49 12.50 3.04
C GLN A 734 30.65 11.43 3.74
N GLY A 735 29.51 11.04 3.18
CA GLY A 735 28.64 10.02 3.74
C GLY A 735 29.35 8.66 3.86
N LEU A 736 30.10 8.21 2.85
CA LEU A 736 30.87 6.97 2.93
C LEU A 736 32.03 7.05 3.94
N ARG A 737 32.68 8.18 4.09
CA ARG A 737 33.80 8.40 5.03
C ARG A 737 33.35 8.52 6.48
N THR A 738 32.10 8.89 6.75
CA THR A 738 31.55 9.00 8.09
C THR A 738 30.69 7.80 8.49
N PHE A 739 30.38 6.92 7.55
CA PHE A 739 29.64 5.69 7.85
C PHE A 739 30.53 4.65 8.52
N THR A 740 30.13 4.25 9.73
CA THR A 740 30.80 3.20 10.50
C THR A 740 29.89 2.00 10.70
N THR A 741 30.49 0.80 10.80
CA THR A 741 29.77 -0.43 11.14
C THR A 741 29.76 -0.66 12.66
N ASN A 742 29.53 0.39 13.45
CA ASN A 742 29.32 0.22 14.88
C ASN A 742 27.91 -0.38 15.16
N TYR A 743 27.76 -0.93 16.36
CA TYR A 743 26.52 -1.59 16.75
C TYR A 743 25.28 -0.66 16.62
N TYR A 744 25.40 0.61 16.99
CA TYR A 744 24.29 1.57 16.97
C TYR A 744 23.83 1.92 15.54
N LEU A 745 24.75 2.02 14.60
CA LEU A 745 24.44 2.35 13.21
C LEU A 745 24.12 1.12 12.36
N SER A 746 24.70 -0.05 12.69
CA SER A 746 24.56 -1.25 11.87
C SER A 746 24.69 -2.53 12.71
N PRO A 747 23.71 -2.84 13.60
CA PRO A 747 23.78 -3.99 14.50
C PRO A 747 24.02 -5.31 13.74
N GLY A 748 24.98 -6.12 14.22
CA GLY A 748 25.27 -7.42 13.62
C GLY A 748 25.79 -7.35 12.18
N ARG A 749 26.45 -6.27 11.79
CA ARG A 749 27.04 -6.12 10.44
C ARG A 749 28.50 -5.72 10.55
N LEU A 750 29.36 -6.72 10.80
CA LEU A 750 30.80 -6.58 11.02
C LEU A 750 31.11 -5.53 12.12
N ASN A 751 30.47 -5.65 13.27
CA ASN A 751 30.75 -4.78 14.42
C ASN A 751 32.01 -5.25 15.14
N LEU A 752 32.96 -4.35 15.41
CA LEU A 752 34.15 -4.65 16.19
C LEU A 752 33.92 -4.27 17.65
N VAL A 753 34.19 -5.22 18.55
CA VAL A 753 34.25 -5.03 20.00
C VAL A 753 35.59 -5.54 20.48
N GLU A 754 36.28 -4.77 21.30
CA GLU A 754 37.52 -5.19 21.94
C GLU A 754 37.26 -5.64 23.37
N VAL A 755 37.65 -6.87 23.72
CA VAL A 755 37.45 -7.45 25.05
C VAL A 755 38.81 -8.08 25.46
N ASN A 756 39.45 -7.56 26.51
CA ASN A 756 40.75 -8.08 27.02
C ASN A 756 41.85 -8.19 25.95
N ASN A 757 41.99 -7.18 25.11
CA ASN A 757 42.90 -7.18 23.95
C ASN A 757 42.64 -8.30 22.92
N VAL A 758 41.39 -8.86 22.92
CA VAL A 758 40.85 -9.74 21.90
C VAL A 758 39.93 -8.94 21.01
N GLU A 759 40.11 -8.97 19.71
CA GLU A 759 39.21 -8.35 18.74
C GLU A 759 38.08 -9.30 18.35
N VAL A 760 36.86 -8.89 18.66
CA VAL A 760 35.64 -9.66 18.38
C VAL A 760 34.84 -8.97 17.30
N PHE A 761 34.73 -9.61 16.14
CA PHE A 761 33.81 -9.18 15.07
C PHE A 761 32.48 -9.89 15.20
N VAL A 762 31.40 -9.09 15.27
CA VAL A 762 30.02 -9.59 15.34
C VAL A 762 29.35 -9.36 14.00
N ASP A 763 28.89 -10.44 13.35
CA ASP A 763 28.26 -10.40 12.02
C ASP A 763 27.04 -11.32 11.92
N TYR A 764 26.09 -11.00 11.05
CA TYR A 764 24.87 -11.79 10.80
C TYR A 764 25.08 -12.85 9.70
N CYS A 765 26.28 -13.30 9.46
CA CYS A 765 26.59 -14.30 8.45
C CYS A 765 25.90 -15.65 8.76
N HIS A 766 25.16 -16.20 7.79
CA HIS A 766 24.37 -17.42 7.97
C HIS A 766 24.27 -18.32 6.72
N ASN A 767 25.05 -18.03 5.67
CA ASN A 767 25.09 -18.83 4.45
C ASN A 767 26.54 -18.96 3.92
N ALA A 768 26.79 -19.99 3.10
CA ALA A 768 28.15 -20.29 2.62
C ALA A 768 28.80 -19.14 1.83
N ALA A 769 28.02 -18.41 1.02
CA ALA A 769 28.56 -17.27 0.27
C ALA A 769 28.96 -16.10 1.18
N GLY A 770 28.16 -15.83 2.21
CA GLY A 770 28.51 -14.86 3.25
C GLY A 770 29.73 -15.29 4.05
N MET A 771 29.82 -16.57 4.41
CA MET A 771 30.96 -17.14 5.13
C MET A 771 32.25 -17.04 4.32
N ARG A 772 32.23 -17.31 3.02
CA ARG A 772 33.38 -17.14 2.13
C ARG A 772 33.86 -15.68 2.09
N ALA A 773 32.93 -14.72 2.01
CA ALA A 773 33.27 -13.30 2.03
C ALA A 773 33.82 -12.83 3.39
N LEU A 774 33.26 -13.33 4.48
CA LEU A 774 33.68 -13.04 5.85
C LEU A 774 35.06 -13.70 6.13
N GLY A 775 35.26 -14.93 5.67
CA GLY A 775 36.54 -15.64 5.77
C GLY A 775 37.67 -14.94 4.99
N ASP A 776 37.42 -14.50 3.76
CA ASP A 776 38.34 -13.67 2.98
C ASP A 776 38.72 -12.37 3.73
N PHE A 777 37.76 -11.73 4.38
CA PHE A 777 38.04 -10.58 5.27
C PHE A 777 38.95 -10.97 6.43
N VAL A 778 38.64 -12.06 7.14
CA VAL A 778 39.45 -12.56 8.27
C VAL A 778 40.89 -12.84 7.84
N ASP A 779 41.08 -13.47 6.68
CA ASP A 779 42.42 -13.76 6.11
C ASP A 779 43.19 -12.47 5.81
N ARG A 780 42.58 -11.52 5.13
CA ARG A 780 43.18 -10.23 4.78
C ARG A 780 43.49 -9.39 6.02
N TYR A 781 42.51 -9.32 6.95
CA TYR A 781 42.67 -8.55 8.18
C TYR A 781 43.77 -9.12 9.07
N ALA A 782 43.83 -10.44 9.25
CA ALA A 782 44.94 -11.11 9.98
C ALA A 782 46.29 -10.88 9.31
N ALA A 783 46.36 -10.86 7.97
CA ALA A 783 47.60 -10.58 7.24
C ALA A 783 48.15 -9.18 7.51
N THR A 784 47.31 -8.16 7.73
CA THR A 784 47.76 -6.81 8.11
C THR A 784 48.42 -6.75 9.49
N ARG A 785 48.20 -7.79 10.32
CA ARG A 785 48.77 -7.92 11.68
C ARG A 785 49.99 -8.85 11.76
N ALA A 786 50.19 -9.70 10.76
CA ALA A 786 51.30 -10.68 10.69
C ALA A 786 52.68 -10.02 10.47
N GLY A 787 52.98 -8.97 11.16
CA GLY A 787 54.27 -8.28 11.13
C GLY A 787 54.49 -7.46 12.41
N ARG A 788 53.53 -7.49 13.30
CA ARG A 788 53.63 -6.85 14.61
C ARG A 788 54.36 -7.83 15.58
N ALA A 789 55.58 -7.50 15.94
CA ALA A 789 56.45 -8.34 16.80
C ALA A 789 55.90 -8.59 18.21
N ASP A 790 54.91 -7.84 18.60
CA ASP A 790 54.22 -7.83 19.90
C ASP A 790 53.04 -8.82 20.02
N LEU A 791 52.55 -9.41 18.89
CA LEU A 791 51.26 -10.15 18.90
C LEU A 791 51.41 -11.68 18.78
N GLY A 792 52.61 -12.23 18.62
CA GLY A 792 52.76 -13.69 18.48
C GLY A 792 51.95 -14.28 17.30
N ARG A 793 51.56 -15.56 17.44
CA ARG A 793 50.72 -16.22 16.41
C ARG A 793 49.24 -15.91 16.68
N VAL A 794 48.60 -15.16 15.81
CA VAL A 794 47.16 -14.83 15.85
C VAL A 794 46.31 -16.08 15.55
N SER A 795 45.54 -16.57 16.51
CA SER A 795 44.55 -17.63 16.30
C SER A 795 43.22 -17.02 15.83
N ARG A 796 42.55 -17.72 14.93
CA ARG A 796 41.28 -17.30 14.36
C ARG A 796 40.19 -18.22 14.88
N ILE A 797 39.27 -17.69 15.68
CA ILE A 797 38.23 -18.45 16.33
C ILE A 797 36.86 -17.99 15.80
N GLY A 798 36.05 -18.94 15.31
CA GLY A 798 34.74 -18.67 14.74
C GLY A 798 33.61 -19.29 15.56
N ALA A 799 32.59 -18.50 15.95
CA ALA A 799 31.31 -19.02 16.34
C ALA A 799 30.33 -18.93 15.14
N ILE A 800 29.87 -20.07 14.64
CA ILE A 800 29.03 -20.14 13.43
C ILE A 800 27.76 -20.87 13.67
N GLY A 801 26.73 -20.53 12.90
CA GLY A 801 25.41 -21.17 12.93
C GLY A 801 24.55 -20.76 11.75
N SER A 802 23.43 -21.42 11.56
CA SER A 802 22.45 -21.09 10.53
C SER A 802 21.06 -21.52 10.92
N ALA A 803 20.04 -20.93 10.28
CA ALA A 803 18.66 -21.29 10.49
C ALA A 803 18.34 -22.71 10.00
N GLY A 804 17.47 -23.44 10.75
CA GLY A 804 17.14 -24.83 10.48
C GLY A 804 16.38 -25.10 9.17
N ASP A 805 15.80 -24.09 8.52
CA ASP A 805 15.07 -24.25 7.25
C ASP A 805 15.96 -24.29 6.00
N ARG A 806 17.27 -24.44 6.18
CA ARG A 806 18.23 -24.60 5.08
C ARG A 806 18.31 -26.07 4.65
N ARG A 807 18.67 -26.31 3.38
CA ARG A 807 18.94 -27.68 2.91
C ARG A 807 20.17 -28.24 3.62
N ASP A 808 20.20 -29.55 3.81
CA ASP A 808 21.34 -30.23 4.43
C ASP A 808 22.66 -29.93 3.70
N SER A 809 22.64 -29.89 2.36
CA SER A 809 23.79 -29.54 1.55
C SER A 809 24.30 -28.12 1.83
N ASP A 810 23.40 -27.15 2.08
CA ASP A 810 23.80 -25.78 2.33
C ASP A 810 24.44 -25.61 3.72
N LEU A 811 23.93 -26.38 4.73
CA LEU A 811 24.50 -26.42 6.08
C LEU A 811 25.90 -27.05 6.07
N ARG A 812 26.08 -28.18 5.34
CA ARG A 812 27.44 -28.82 5.18
C ARG A 812 28.40 -27.90 4.44
N GLU A 813 27.95 -27.20 3.38
CA GLU A 813 28.78 -26.24 2.66
C GLU A 813 29.21 -25.08 3.56
N LEU A 814 28.33 -24.56 4.41
CA LEU A 814 28.67 -23.50 5.39
C LEU A 814 29.80 -23.94 6.30
N GLY A 815 29.73 -25.17 6.87
CA GLY A 815 30.76 -25.75 7.72
C GLY A 815 32.07 -25.93 6.98
N ALA A 816 32.03 -26.47 5.76
CA ALA A 816 33.22 -26.70 4.95
C ALA A 816 33.98 -25.40 4.61
N VAL A 817 33.23 -24.34 4.21
CA VAL A 817 33.82 -23.02 3.94
C VAL A 817 34.43 -22.41 5.20
N ALA A 818 33.75 -22.50 6.35
CA ALA A 818 34.26 -21.95 7.60
C ALA A 818 35.58 -22.64 8.00
N ALA A 819 35.71 -23.94 7.75
CA ALA A 819 36.93 -24.70 8.05
C ALA A 819 38.17 -24.23 7.28
N GLU A 820 38.01 -23.56 6.14
CA GLU A 820 39.11 -23.01 5.34
C GLU A 820 39.80 -21.80 6.01
N HIS A 821 39.06 -21.06 6.87
CA HIS A 821 39.44 -19.73 7.34
C HIS A 821 39.75 -19.67 8.86
N PHE A 822 39.15 -20.54 9.67
CA PHE A 822 39.28 -20.52 11.14
C PHE A 822 40.15 -21.67 11.67
N ASP A 823 40.94 -21.41 12.72
CA ASP A 823 41.73 -22.43 13.41
C ASP A 823 40.85 -23.26 14.37
N VAL A 824 39.87 -22.60 15.02
CA VAL A 824 38.90 -23.21 15.94
C VAL A 824 37.50 -22.77 15.56
N LEU A 825 36.57 -23.73 15.52
CA LEU A 825 35.14 -23.47 15.24
C LEU A 825 34.28 -23.95 16.41
N VAL A 826 33.40 -23.08 16.86
CA VAL A 826 32.34 -23.40 17.79
C VAL A 826 31.00 -23.26 17.04
N ILE A 827 30.25 -24.36 16.93
CA ILE A 827 29.01 -24.40 16.20
C ILE A 827 27.88 -24.17 17.18
N ARG A 828 27.06 -23.15 16.93
CA ARG A 828 25.86 -22.81 17.68
C ARG A 828 24.61 -23.05 16.85
N GLU A 829 23.43 -22.99 17.46
CA GLU A 829 22.16 -23.15 16.78
C GLU A 829 21.30 -21.87 16.90
N ASP A 830 20.52 -21.57 15.87
CA ASP A 830 19.59 -20.45 15.92
C ASP A 830 18.43 -20.77 16.86
N SER A 831 17.90 -19.77 17.55
CA SER A 831 16.77 -19.90 18.50
C SER A 831 15.50 -20.47 17.85
N ARG A 832 15.35 -20.31 16.54
CA ARG A 832 14.23 -20.83 15.75
C ARG A 832 14.66 -22.05 14.91
N LEU A 833 14.29 -23.22 15.38
CA LEU A 833 14.67 -24.51 14.74
C LEU A 833 13.94 -24.77 13.41
N ARG A 834 12.83 -24.10 13.15
CA ARG A 834 12.08 -24.13 11.89
C ARG A 834 11.76 -25.56 11.37
N GLY A 835 11.40 -26.46 12.29
CA GLY A 835 11.00 -27.81 11.99
C GLY A 835 12.06 -28.89 12.17
N ARG A 836 13.33 -28.52 12.47
CA ARG A 836 14.38 -29.47 12.83
C ARG A 836 14.39 -29.77 14.34
N LYS A 837 15.01 -30.88 14.69
CA LYS A 837 15.26 -31.23 16.09
C LYS A 837 16.46 -30.40 16.62
N PRO A 838 16.50 -30.11 17.93
CA PRO A 838 17.66 -29.46 18.54
C PRO A 838 18.97 -30.21 18.24
N GLY A 839 19.99 -29.47 17.82
CA GLY A 839 21.30 -29.99 17.47
C GLY A 839 21.45 -30.54 16.04
N GLU A 840 20.35 -30.79 15.33
CA GLU A 840 20.37 -31.38 13.98
C GLU A 840 21.09 -30.46 12.96
N ALA A 841 20.80 -29.16 12.98
CA ALA A 841 21.45 -28.20 12.09
C ALA A 841 22.96 -28.04 12.44
N ALA A 842 23.28 -27.98 13.73
CA ALA A 842 24.66 -27.87 14.20
C ALA A 842 25.50 -29.12 13.80
N GLU A 843 24.91 -30.32 13.86
CA GLU A 843 25.58 -31.55 13.46
C GLU A 843 25.87 -31.57 11.96
N LEU A 844 24.94 -31.14 11.11
CA LEU A 844 25.16 -31.03 9.66
C LEU A 844 26.28 -30.05 9.32
N ILE A 845 26.37 -28.92 10.04
CA ILE A 845 27.48 -27.98 9.89
C ILE A 845 28.81 -28.65 10.32
N ARG A 846 28.79 -29.38 11.45
CA ARG A 846 29.99 -30.13 11.93
C ARG A 846 30.44 -31.19 10.93
N GLU A 847 29.52 -31.93 10.34
CA GLU A 847 29.85 -32.89 9.27
C GLU A 847 30.59 -32.22 8.13
N GLY A 848 30.16 -31.03 7.69
CA GLY A 848 30.85 -30.25 6.67
C GLY A 848 32.27 -29.84 7.07
N VAL A 849 32.46 -29.39 8.33
CA VAL A 849 33.78 -29.05 8.86
C VAL A 849 34.73 -30.29 8.87
N LEU A 850 34.23 -31.40 9.42
CA LEU A 850 35.03 -32.65 9.51
C LEU A 850 35.37 -33.22 8.13
N ASP A 851 34.45 -33.07 7.15
CA ASP A 851 34.72 -33.50 5.77
C ASP A 851 35.83 -32.65 5.11
N ALA A 852 35.79 -31.31 5.32
CA ALA A 852 36.84 -30.40 4.86
C ALA A 852 38.20 -30.73 5.52
N MET A 853 38.22 -31.01 6.82
CA MET A 853 39.43 -31.42 7.54
C MET A 853 40.04 -32.72 6.97
N ARG A 854 39.17 -33.71 6.65
CA ARG A 854 39.61 -34.98 6.05
C ARG A 854 40.21 -34.86 4.64
N LYS A 855 39.61 -33.95 3.83
CA LYS A 855 40.06 -33.73 2.44
C LYS A 855 41.40 -33.00 2.33
N GLY A 856 41.84 -32.38 3.40
CA GLY A 856 43.05 -31.56 3.42
C GLY A 856 42.80 -30.14 2.90
N GLY A 857 43.73 -29.22 3.20
CA GLY A 857 43.54 -27.78 2.87
C GLY A 857 42.73 -26.98 3.88
N SER A 858 42.10 -27.64 4.85
CA SER A 858 41.42 -26.98 5.96
C SER A 858 42.40 -26.33 6.92
N ARG A 859 42.12 -25.13 7.37
CA ARG A 859 42.83 -24.46 8.46
C ARG A 859 42.36 -24.98 9.83
N CYS A 860 41.12 -25.41 9.93
CA CYS A 860 40.49 -25.83 11.18
C CYS A 860 41.19 -27.05 11.79
N ARG A 861 41.49 -26.94 13.09
CA ARG A 861 42.10 -27.99 13.91
C ARG A 861 41.18 -28.51 14.98
N GLN A 862 40.19 -27.73 15.39
CA GLN A 862 39.26 -28.05 16.46
C GLN A 862 37.85 -27.54 16.12
N VAL A 863 36.88 -28.44 16.29
CA VAL A 863 35.45 -28.10 16.12
C VAL A 863 34.65 -28.65 17.30
N GLU A 864 33.81 -27.79 17.88
CA GLU A 864 32.96 -28.09 19.03
C GLU A 864 31.52 -27.62 18.75
N ILE A 865 30.56 -28.20 19.46
CA ILE A 865 29.16 -27.79 19.41
C ILE A 865 28.79 -27.22 20.79
N VAL A 866 28.34 -25.96 20.81
CA VAL A 866 27.73 -25.29 21.96
C VAL A 866 26.47 -24.62 21.43
N LEU A 867 25.33 -25.28 21.65
CA LEU A 867 24.07 -24.90 20.96
C LEU A 867 23.58 -23.51 21.31
N ASP A 868 23.68 -23.13 22.59
CA ASP A 868 23.26 -21.78 23.03
C ASP A 868 24.26 -20.70 22.60
N GLU A 869 23.75 -19.64 22.01
CA GLU A 869 24.55 -18.56 21.42
C GLU A 869 25.40 -17.81 22.45
N LEU A 870 24.83 -17.47 23.62
CA LEU A 870 25.55 -16.75 24.66
C LEU A 870 26.57 -17.64 25.39
N GLN A 871 26.26 -18.93 25.56
CA GLN A 871 27.21 -19.90 26.09
C GLN A 871 28.38 -20.12 25.09
N ALA A 872 28.10 -20.17 23.79
CA ALA A 872 29.13 -20.26 22.76
C ALA A 872 30.08 -19.06 22.79
N VAL A 873 29.57 -17.85 22.93
CA VAL A 873 30.35 -16.61 23.08
C VAL A 873 31.19 -16.68 24.36
N SER A 874 30.60 -17.02 25.49
CA SER A 874 31.32 -17.13 26.76
C SER A 874 32.44 -18.21 26.71
N HIS A 875 32.13 -19.34 26.06
CA HIS A 875 33.07 -20.44 25.85
C HIS A 875 34.28 -20.03 25.01
N ILE A 876 34.06 -19.27 23.93
CA ILE A 876 35.12 -18.75 23.08
C ILE A 876 35.96 -17.71 23.83
N MET A 877 35.32 -16.77 24.50
CA MET A 877 36.02 -15.69 25.21
C MET A 877 36.90 -16.20 26.38
N ALA A 878 36.48 -17.29 27.03
CA ALA A 878 37.29 -17.96 28.07
C ALA A 878 38.58 -18.62 27.51
N ARG A 879 38.67 -18.85 26.21
CA ARG A 879 39.82 -19.51 25.54
C ARG A 879 40.65 -18.58 24.69
N ALA A 880 40.11 -17.46 24.28
CA ALA A 880 40.78 -16.48 23.46
C ALA A 880 41.95 -15.82 24.25
N ASN A 881 43.11 -15.71 23.62
CA ASN A 881 44.25 -15.02 24.17
C ASN A 881 44.36 -13.60 23.62
N PRO A 882 45.00 -12.67 24.33
CA PRO A 882 45.28 -11.35 23.81
C PRO A 882 45.94 -11.44 22.42
N GLY A 883 45.38 -10.70 21.44
CA GLY A 883 45.84 -10.73 20.07
C GLY A 883 45.11 -11.74 19.16
N ASP A 884 44.29 -12.65 19.69
CA ASP A 884 43.48 -13.53 18.88
C ASP A 884 42.33 -12.75 18.18
N LEU A 885 41.91 -13.28 17.04
CA LEU A 885 40.82 -12.76 16.22
C LEU A 885 39.58 -13.64 16.37
N VAL A 886 38.57 -13.11 16.98
CA VAL A 886 37.31 -13.81 17.20
C VAL A 886 36.23 -13.28 16.23
N VAL A 887 35.44 -14.17 15.62
CA VAL A 887 34.30 -13.84 14.79
C VAL A 887 33.06 -14.56 15.32
N VAL A 888 32.02 -13.82 15.63
CA VAL A 888 30.73 -14.35 16.11
C VAL A 888 29.66 -14.09 15.07
N CYS A 889 29.21 -15.16 14.40
CA CYS A 889 28.02 -15.11 13.55
C CYS A 889 26.76 -15.18 14.41
N VAL A 890 25.97 -14.11 14.47
CA VAL A 890 24.89 -13.94 15.45
C VAL A 890 23.49 -14.16 14.86
N ASP A 891 22.56 -14.67 15.69
CA ASP A 891 21.10 -14.60 15.53
C ASP A 891 20.55 -13.43 16.36
N LYS A 892 21.03 -13.29 17.61
CA LYS A 892 20.56 -12.28 18.58
C LYS A 892 21.65 -11.23 18.88
N SER A 893 21.94 -10.40 17.88
CA SER A 893 23.03 -9.42 17.97
C SER A 893 23.01 -8.53 19.22
N ALA A 894 21.83 -8.15 19.73
CA ALA A 894 21.70 -7.30 20.90
C ALA A 894 22.14 -7.99 22.20
N GLU A 895 21.79 -9.26 22.37
CA GLU A 895 22.14 -10.04 23.55
C GLU A 895 23.65 -10.33 23.56
N VAL A 896 24.21 -10.70 22.40
CA VAL A 896 25.66 -10.95 22.24
C VAL A 896 26.47 -9.68 22.49
N PHE A 897 26.02 -8.55 21.94
CA PHE A 897 26.71 -7.27 22.16
C PHE A 897 26.70 -6.86 23.63
N ALA A 898 25.57 -6.98 24.32
CA ALA A 898 25.47 -6.70 25.75
C ALA A 898 26.37 -7.62 26.61
N ALA A 899 26.46 -8.90 26.24
CA ALA A 899 27.35 -9.85 26.91
C ALA A 899 28.83 -9.45 26.75
N LEU A 900 29.26 -9.10 25.53
CA LEU A 900 30.63 -8.65 25.25
C LEU A 900 30.96 -7.33 25.97
N GLU A 901 30.05 -6.34 25.99
CA GLU A 901 30.23 -5.11 26.78
C GLU A 901 30.32 -5.40 28.29
N GLY A 902 29.53 -6.35 28.78
CA GLY A 902 29.60 -6.80 30.18
C GLY A 902 30.97 -7.35 30.54
N MET A 903 31.55 -8.18 29.67
CA MET A 903 32.92 -8.72 29.84
C MET A 903 33.98 -7.62 29.81
N THR A 904 33.85 -6.62 28.91
CA THR A 904 34.76 -5.48 28.84
C THR A 904 34.74 -4.67 30.15
N ARG A 905 33.58 -4.39 30.73
CA ARG A 905 33.45 -3.67 31.99
C ARG A 905 34.01 -4.42 33.19
N GLN A 906 33.83 -5.76 33.23
CA GLN A 906 34.41 -6.61 34.30
C GLN A 906 35.94 -6.61 34.23
N ALA A 907 36.51 -6.67 33.04
CA ALA A 907 37.96 -6.61 32.83
C ALA A 907 38.57 -5.27 33.27
N GLN A 908 37.92 -4.17 32.96
CA GLN A 908 38.30 -2.82 33.41
C GLN A 908 38.21 -2.66 34.94
N ALA A 909 37.16 -3.20 35.55
CA ALA A 909 37.00 -3.18 37.00
C ALA A 909 38.07 -4.03 37.73
N GLY A 910 38.45 -5.19 37.15
CA GLY A 910 39.53 -6.03 37.67
C GLY A 910 40.94 -5.44 37.57
N SER A 911 41.16 -4.56 36.58
CA SER A 911 42.48 -3.89 36.39
C SER A 911 42.66 -2.67 37.31
N HIS A 912 41.62 -2.20 38.02
CA HIS A 912 41.64 -1.07 38.96
C HIS A 912 41.69 -1.52 40.45
N GLY A 913 41.91 -2.80 40.71
CA GLY A 913 41.86 -3.38 42.06
C GLY A 913 43.06 -3.08 42.97
N ASP A 914 44.14 -2.41 42.50
CA ASP A 914 45.34 -2.10 43.32
C ASP A 914 45.79 -0.62 43.24
N GLY A 915 44.84 0.31 43.18
CA GLY A 915 45.13 1.74 43.21
C GLY A 915 44.24 2.46 44.23
N VAL A 916 44.82 3.07 45.22
CA VAL A 916 44.19 3.90 46.27
C VAL A 916 43.16 4.86 45.64
N ALA A 917 41.96 4.80 46.13
CA ALA A 917 40.87 5.72 45.77
C ALA A 917 41.26 7.14 46.17
N ASP A 918 41.28 8.04 45.22
CA ASP A 918 41.31 9.51 45.42
C ASP A 918 39.85 9.95 45.65
N PRO A 919 39.49 10.52 46.83
CA PRO A 919 38.09 10.82 47.17
C PRO A 919 37.53 12.09 46.54
N ASP A 920 38.29 12.83 45.69
CA ASP A 920 37.91 14.17 45.23
C ASP A 920 37.71 14.32 43.71
N LEU A 921 37.26 13.28 43.00
CA LEU A 921 36.81 13.43 41.60
C LEU A 921 35.31 13.19 41.46
N ASP A 922 34.55 14.30 41.47
CA ASP A 922 33.14 14.30 41.07
C ASP A 922 32.93 13.66 39.68
N PRO A 923 31.99 12.71 39.51
CA PRO A 923 31.69 12.15 38.25
C PRO A 923 30.90 13.17 37.39
N VAL A 924 31.49 13.62 36.31
CA VAL A 924 30.75 14.32 35.24
C VAL A 924 29.69 13.38 34.70
N VAL A 925 28.47 13.64 35.14
CA VAL A 925 27.25 12.96 34.73
C VAL A 925 26.99 13.29 33.24
N LEU A 926 27.29 12.35 32.35
CA LEU A 926 26.64 12.25 31.07
C LEU A 926 25.27 11.60 31.26
N SER A 927 24.33 12.36 31.86
CA SER A 927 22.93 12.01 31.92
C SER A 927 22.25 12.40 30.63
N GLY A 928 21.95 11.40 29.81
CA GLY A 928 21.15 11.57 28.61
C GLY A 928 20.68 10.23 28.07
N ALA A 929 19.48 9.77 28.51
CA ALA A 929 18.70 8.65 27.97
C ALA A 929 18.92 7.25 28.57
N ALA A 930 18.62 7.08 29.84
CA ALA A 930 18.26 5.77 30.40
C ALA A 930 17.34 5.92 31.62
N ALA A 931 16.12 6.38 31.41
CA ALA A 931 15.03 6.30 32.38
C ALA A 931 13.69 6.34 31.66
N ALA A 932 13.30 5.21 31.05
CA ALA A 932 11.91 4.83 30.75
C ALA A 932 11.86 3.41 30.15
N SER A 933 12.14 2.40 30.95
CA SER A 933 11.75 1.01 30.64
C SER A 933 11.69 0.19 31.93
N GLY A 934 10.68 0.46 32.71
CA GLY A 934 10.37 -0.28 33.91
C GLY A 934 8.94 -0.02 34.33
N ALA A 935 7.96 -0.46 33.49
CA ALA A 935 6.59 -0.76 33.93
C ALA A 935 5.82 -1.39 32.75
N ALA A 936 5.25 -2.59 33.03
CA ALA A 936 4.15 -3.21 32.31
C ALA A 936 4.44 -3.74 30.89
N ALA A 937 5.06 -4.92 30.84
CA ALA A 937 4.71 -5.92 29.85
C ALA A 937 3.63 -6.82 30.47
N GLU A 938 2.39 -6.44 30.34
CA GLU A 938 1.25 -7.32 30.54
C GLU A 938 0.39 -7.29 29.26
N ASP A 939 0.21 -8.46 28.71
CA ASP A 939 -0.85 -8.97 27.86
C ASP A 939 -1.71 -7.95 27.08
N LEU A 940 -1.43 -7.85 25.79
CA LEU A 940 -2.43 -7.52 24.78
C LEU A 940 -2.71 -8.78 23.95
N ALA A 941 -3.43 -9.72 24.56
CA ALA A 941 -4.22 -10.69 23.86
C ALA A 941 -5.31 -9.93 23.09
N LEU A 942 -5.31 -10.05 21.78
CA LEU A 942 -6.39 -9.60 20.90
C LEU A 942 -7.65 -10.39 21.24
N THR A 943 -8.47 -9.83 22.13
CA THR A 943 -9.87 -10.24 22.26
C THR A 943 -10.64 -9.58 21.11
N THR A 944 -11.22 -10.43 20.30
CA THR A 944 -12.28 -10.07 19.34
C THR A 944 -13.39 -9.30 20.07
N SER A 945 -13.63 -8.08 19.66
CA SER A 945 -14.78 -7.30 20.11
C SER A 945 -16.05 -7.87 19.50
N PRO A 946 -17.16 -7.96 20.26
CA PRO A 946 -18.45 -8.40 19.75
C PRO A 946 -19.06 -7.34 18.82
N GLU A 947 -19.81 -7.80 17.85
CA GLU A 947 -20.65 -7.00 16.96
C GLU A 947 -21.59 -6.08 17.77
N PRO A 948 -21.83 -4.83 17.34
CA PRO A 948 -22.90 -4.02 17.88
C PRO A 948 -24.25 -4.53 17.38
N PRO A 949 -25.30 -4.46 18.20
CA PRO A 949 -26.63 -4.97 17.84
C PRO A 949 -27.25 -4.17 16.69
N ASP A 950 -27.97 -4.89 15.84
CA ASP A 950 -28.87 -4.36 14.82
C ASP A 950 -29.79 -3.28 15.42
N VAL A 951 -29.75 -2.11 14.86
CA VAL A 951 -30.85 -1.11 14.97
C VAL A 951 -31.32 -0.81 13.57
N GLY A 952 -32.60 -1.15 13.37
CA GLY A 952 -33.38 -1.11 12.15
C GLY A 952 -33.45 0.21 11.37
#